data_f94e33fbf397671fbaa85a34da440f4a
#
_entry.id   f94e33fbf397671fbaa85a34da440f4a
#
_cell.length_a   1.000
_cell.length_b   1.000
_cell.length_c   1.000
_cell.angle_alpha   90.00
_cell.angle_beta   90.00
_cell.angle_gamma   90.00
#
_symmetry.space_group_name_H-M   'P 1'
#
loop_
_entity.id
_entity.type
_entity.pdbx_description
1 polymer ?
#
loop_
_entity_poly.entity_id
_entity_poly.type
_entity_poly.pdbx_seq_one_letter_code
_entity_poly.pdbx_strand_id
1 'polypeptide(L)'
;MTLAAALALAGAPLAGQGTSFYTVTPCRLVDTRGPAGPFGAPGIAAHTVRAFDAAGQCGVSTRAVAVSANVTVVAPPSAGFLVFGPAGAGVPATSTINFNAGRVRANNAILELGTAGAFLTVAGNPTGNVDLIVDVNGYFADAALEQSTTAPPAFNPPPGSYSAHPQVQILSSTPGAQIHYTTDGSTPSSAHGTLYSSAVALPATATLKAIATKTGLADSPVTTGQYNVSATSTLFLAQMVPQGSSLSLGFGSASLVLSADQTSAVLHYTYSNLSGPITAQHIHGPGGPILFDIDTSVPDAMGGRLWTLVPAGGFTVPQILAALFSGQCYLNLHTAMYPAGEIKGFFNVATGNQTFMPPPPPPALPPPPVTQTDAARFLMQATYGPTSPADVAVITGEPTGFGPWLAGQFGQPLTSHLAYIDAARAAGESISSNQVMESFWRQAVTGPDQLRQRVALALSEIMVISDQNANVDPEGMARYLDVLEGDAFGNFRQLLGDVTLDPTMGVYLNMLQNDQGDPANGINPNENYAREINQLFSIGLYELNPDGTLILDANGLPIPTYNQDAIKGFAQVFTGWTWAGGDHGDPNNFYDYNPNWRQPMEAWPEHHSPGSKVLLGGAVLPAGQTPQQDLDAALDLIFQHPNVGPFICRQLIQRLVTSNPSPAYIYRCAQAFANDGQGVRGDMRAVVAAILLDYEARATTFVPQPGYGKLREPIVRLGHLLRATNATPPADDKWRIWDTSDPGYGLDENPLRAATVFNFFEPTYVQPGAIAQAGLVAPEFKITTDTTVFGAADYLHDVIYYGAAFDPYAIVPNYSSLVGLSDSNLLDYLNLVMMANGMSAQMRSILATALADPNFSDPSDATTRVKNLMYLIELAPEYVGQR
;
A
#
# COMPACT_ATOMS: atom_id res chain seq x y z
N MET A 1 22.05 -57.66 4.88
CA MET A 1 22.23 -57.38 6.29
C MET A 1 23.12 -56.16 6.42
N THR A 2 22.62 -55.14 7.18
CA THR A 2 23.35 -53.96 7.65
C THR A 2 23.89 -52.97 6.63
N LEU A 3 23.01 -52.08 6.13
CA LEU A 3 23.34 -50.68 5.82
C LEU A 3 22.06 -49.85 5.74
N ALA A 4 21.31 -49.79 6.83
CA ALA A 4 20.08 -49.01 6.94
C ALA A 4 19.93 -48.41 8.34
N ALA A 5 20.96 -47.69 8.81
CA ALA A 5 20.89 -47.00 10.10
C ALA A 5 21.84 -45.79 10.19
N ALA A 6 21.92 -44.95 9.14
CA ALA A 6 22.72 -43.73 9.21
C ALA A 6 22.18 -42.61 8.27
N LEU A 7 20.85 -42.50 8.13
CA LEU A 7 20.28 -41.38 7.39
C LEU A 7 18.96 -40.87 8.05
N ALA A 8 19.04 -40.53 9.33
CA ALA A 8 17.92 -39.95 10.05
C ALA A 8 18.37 -38.83 10.99
N LEU A 9 19.19 -37.91 10.48
CA LEU A 9 19.52 -36.63 11.12
C LEU A 9 19.81 -35.55 10.03
N ALA A 10 18.97 -35.52 9.01
CA ALA A 10 18.83 -34.33 8.20
C ALA A 10 17.78 -33.45 8.91
N GLY A 11 18.23 -32.36 9.51
CA GLY A 11 17.43 -31.45 10.28
C GLY A 11 16.24 -30.94 9.49
N ALA A 12 15.09 -30.90 10.14
CA ALA A 12 13.95 -30.13 9.69
C ALA A 12 14.43 -28.70 9.39
N PRO A 13 13.93 -28.05 8.33
CA PRO A 13 14.20 -26.66 8.13
C PRO A 13 13.66 -25.90 9.36
N LEU A 14 14.53 -25.24 10.08
CA LEU A 14 14.13 -24.22 11.05
C LEU A 14 13.29 -23.20 10.29
N ALA A 15 12.00 -23.12 10.60
CA ALA A 15 11.18 -22.04 10.19
C ALA A 15 11.91 -20.75 10.59
N GLY A 16 12.29 -19.93 9.62
CA GLY A 16 13.08 -18.73 9.85
C GLY A 16 12.33 -17.84 10.82
N GLN A 17 12.85 -17.69 12.02
CA GLN A 17 12.39 -16.62 12.92
C GLN A 17 12.86 -15.31 12.28
N GLY A 18 11.93 -14.39 12.00
CA GLY A 18 12.25 -13.11 11.39
C GLY A 18 13.22 -12.34 12.27
N THR A 19 14.27 -11.80 11.67
CA THR A 19 15.19 -10.89 12.35
C THR A 19 14.57 -9.47 12.38
N SER A 20 14.77 -8.76 13.49
CA SER A 20 14.39 -7.35 13.62
C SER A 20 15.58 -6.45 13.31
N PHE A 21 15.30 -5.30 12.73
CA PHE A 21 16.30 -4.27 12.47
C PHE A 21 16.46 -3.34 13.67
N TYR A 22 17.72 -3.07 14.05
CA TYR A 22 18.11 -2.18 15.14
C TYR A 22 19.02 -1.10 14.57
N THR A 23 18.64 0.17 14.76
CA THR A 23 19.45 1.30 14.34
C THR A 23 20.62 1.51 15.28
N VAL A 24 21.76 1.91 14.74
CA VAL A 24 22.91 2.43 15.50
C VAL A 24 23.23 3.84 15.02
N THR A 25 23.90 4.63 15.86
CA THR A 25 24.47 5.90 15.40
C THR A 25 25.43 5.59 14.24
N PRO A 26 25.26 6.22 13.05
CA PRO A 26 26.11 5.94 11.90
C PRO A 26 27.59 5.99 12.26
N CYS A 27 28.31 4.92 11.95
CA CYS A 27 29.67 4.68 12.41
C CYS A 27 30.51 4.08 11.28
N ARG A 28 31.69 4.66 11.03
CA ARG A 28 32.66 4.13 10.08
C ARG A 28 33.36 2.89 10.66
N LEU A 29 32.96 1.72 10.16
CA LEU A 29 33.53 0.45 10.59
C LEU A 29 34.85 0.15 9.86
N VAL A 30 34.90 0.37 8.55
CA VAL A 30 36.08 0.10 7.72
C VAL A 30 36.48 1.35 6.94
N ASP A 31 37.77 1.66 6.93
CA ASP A 31 38.36 2.64 6.00
C ASP A 31 39.79 2.20 5.64
N THR A 32 39.93 1.50 4.53
CA THR A 32 41.24 0.95 4.12
C THR A 32 42.27 1.96 3.64
N ARG A 33 41.92 3.22 3.58
CA ARG A 33 42.82 4.33 3.32
C ARG A 33 43.55 4.82 4.59
N GLY A 34 43.01 4.43 5.75
CA GLY A 34 43.55 4.80 7.06
C GLY A 34 44.80 4.02 7.45
N PRO A 35 45.25 4.18 8.70
CA PRO A 35 46.40 3.44 9.20
C PRO A 35 46.26 1.92 9.05
N ALA A 36 47.34 1.20 8.91
CA ALA A 36 47.33 -0.26 8.82
C ALA A 36 46.71 -0.90 10.08
N GLY A 37 45.79 -1.83 9.87
CA GLY A 37 45.07 -2.49 10.97
C GLY A 37 43.88 -3.36 10.48
N PRO A 38 43.18 -3.98 11.41
CA PRO A 38 42.07 -4.88 11.05
C PRO A 38 40.98 -4.22 10.22
N PHE A 39 40.69 -2.94 10.44
CA PHE A 39 39.68 -2.16 9.73
C PHE A 39 40.27 -1.08 8.81
N GLY A 40 41.59 -0.94 8.75
CA GLY A 40 42.34 0.04 7.99
C GLY A 40 43.12 -0.57 6.80
N ALA A 41 44.19 0.08 6.39
CA ALA A 41 45.03 -0.40 5.29
C ALA A 41 45.58 -1.85 5.56
N PRO A 42 45.89 -2.58 4.48
CA PRO A 42 45.86 -2.21 3.06
C PRO A 42 44.44 -2.28 2.47
N GLY A 43 44.22 -1.70 1.30
CA GLY A 43 43.03 -1.94 0.47
C GLY A 43 42.89 -3.43 0.11
N ILE A 44 41.74 -3.77 -0.46
CA ILE A 44 41.39 -5.16 -0.84
C ILE A 44 42.21 -5.50 -2.09
N ALA A 45 43.13 -6.45 -1.96
CA ALA A 45 43.95 -6.86 -3.12
C ALA A 45 43.10 -7.68 -4.10
N ALA A 46 43.43 -7.57 -5.40
CA ALA A 46 42.71 -8.28 -6.46
C ALA A 46 42.67 -9.79 -6.17
N HIS A 47 41.44 -10.36 -6.27
CA HIS A 47 41.15 -11.80 -6.07
C HIS A 47 41.53 -12.33 -4.69
N THR A 48 41.67 -11.49 -3.67
CA THR A 48 41.95 -11.92 -2.29
C THR A 48 40.73 -11.68 -1.40
N VAL A 49 40.55 -12.60 -0.45
CA VAL A 49 39.51 -12.49 0.58
C VAL A 49 40.05 -11.67 1.75
N ARG A 50 39.29 -10.72 2.23
CA ARG A 50 39.54 -10.03 3.50
C ARG A 50 38.25 -10.06 4.34
N ALA A 51 38.37 -10.38 5.63
CA ALA A 51 37.26 -10.40 6.56
C ALA A 51 37.35 -9.22 7.54
N PHE A 52 36.18 -8.77 8.00
CA PHE A 52 36.05 -7.70 8.96
C PHE A 52 35.03 -8.08 10.04
N ASP A 53 35.42 -7.99 11.30
CA ASP A 53 34.54 -8.23 12.44
C ASP A 53 33.59 -7.04 12.62
N ALA A 54 32.31 -7.28 12.48
CA ALA A 54 31.29 -6.24 12.67
C ALA A 54 30.61 -6.36 14.04
N ALA A 55 30.40 -7.58 14.52
CA ALA A 55 29.74 -7.81 15.81
C ALA A 55 30.60 -7.25 16.98
N GLY A 56 29.95 -6.50 17.85
CA GLY A 56 30.61 -5.80 18.97
C GLY A 56 31.32 -4.50 18.60
N GLN A 57 31.31 -4.12 17.31
CA GLN A 57 31.86 -2.84 16.82
C GLN A 57 30.72 -1.88 16.50
N CYS A 58 30.98 -0.56 16.50
CA CYS A 58 30.02 0.46 16.06
C CYS A 58 28.62 0.36 16.72
N GLY A 59 28.51 -0.21 17.92
CA GLY A 59 27.21 -0.44 18.56
C GLY A 59 26.42 -1.63 17.99
N VAL A 60 27.01 -2.41 17.07
CA VAL A 60 26.41 -3.64 16.55
C VAL A 60 26.45 -4.72 17.65
N SER A 61 25.30 -5.34 17.90
CA SER A 61 25.22 -6.46 18.87
C SER A 61 26.16 -7.61 18.52
N THR A 62 26.69 -8.28 19.53
CA THR A 62 27.46 -9.52 19.34
C THR A 62 26.60 -10.68 18.83
N ARG A 63 25.28 -10.50 18.78
CA ARG A 63 24.29 -11.46 18.27
C ARG A 63 23.74 -11.07 16.90
N ALA A 64 24.25 -10.01 16.30
CA ALA A 64 23.86 -9.59 14.97
C ALA A 64 24.14 -10.69 13.94
N VAL A 65 23.17 -10.90 13.05
CA VAL A 65 23.29 -11.85 11.94
C VAL A 65 23.57 -11.15 10.62
N ALA A 66 23.29 -9.86 10.53
CA ALA A 66 23.65 -9.00 9.40
C ALA A 66 23.77 -7.53 9.87
N VAL A 67 24.50 -6.73 9.10
CA VAL A 67 24.58 -5.27 9.27
C VAL A 67 24.03 -4.56 8.04
N SER A 68 23.34 -3.46 8.28
CA SER A 68 22.99 -2.48 7.24
C SER A 68 24.13 -1.48 7.15
N ALA A 69 24.69 -1.33 5.96
CA ALA A 69 25.88 -0.51 5.77
C ALA A 69 25.89 0.16 4.39
N ASN A 70 26.46 1.36 4.34
CA ASN A 70 26.88 1.98 3.09
C ASN A 70 28.29 1.54 2.75
N VAL A 71 28.45 0.87 1.61
CA VAL A 71 29.72 0.37 1.08
C VAL A 71 30.22 1.30 0.00
N THR A 72 31.41 1.87 0.16
CA THR A 72 31.99 2.82 -0.81
C THR A 72 33.35 2.32 -1.30
N VAL A 73 33.48 2.23 -2.62
CA VAL A 73 34.76 2.01 -3.31
C VAL A 73 35.35 3.38 -3.68
N VAL A 74 36.63 3.58 -3.39
CA VAL A 74 37.30 4.88 -3.60
C VAL A 74 38.34 4.75 -4.65
N ALA A 75 38.15 5.44 -5.78
CA ALA A 75 39.13 5.61 -6.89
C ALA A 75 39.91 4.32 -7.24
N PRO A 76 39.25 3.19 -7.54
CA PRO A 76 39.93 1.93 -7.78
C PRO A 76 40.84 2.02 -9.00
N PRO A 77 42.00 1.30 -9.03
CA PRO A 77 42.97 1.41 -10.11
C PRO A 77 42.50 0.80 -11.44
N SER A 78 41.51 -0.08 -11.41
CA SER A 78 40.90 -0.71 -12.59
C SER A 78 39.42 -0.94 -12.36
N ALA A 79 38.62 -1.07 -13.42
CA ALA A 79 37.21 -1.47 -13.31
C ALA A 79 37.10 -2.86 -12.71
N GLY A 80 36.01 -3.10 -11.97
CA GLY A 80 35.80 -4.38 -11.30
C GLY A 80 34.55 -4.36 -10.43
N PHE A 81 34.53 -5.27 -9.46
CA PHE A 81 33.41 -5.38 -8.51
C PHE A 81 33.92 -5.82 -7.14
N LEU A 82 33.14 -5.58 -6.09
CA LEU A 82 33.28 -6.22 -4.80
C LEU A 82 32.12 -7.16 -4.55
N VAL A 83 32.44 -8.30 -3.96
CA VAL A 83 31.47 -9.28 -3.43
C VAL A 83 31.59 -9.24 -1.92
N PHE A 84 30.47 -9.27 -1.22
CA PHE A 84 30.40 -9.42 0.22
C PHE A 84 29.61 -10.68 0.58
N GLY A 85 30.02 -11.33 1.66
CA GLY A 85 29.31 -12.50 2.19
C GLY A 85 29.70 -12.79 3.63
N PRO A 86 29.04 -13.76 4.30
CA PRO A 86 29.34 -14.11 5.67
C PRO A 86 30.73 -14.75 5.78
N ALA A 87 31.53 -14.28 6.73
CA ALA A 87 32.87 -14.86 6.96
C ALA A 87 32.75 -16.33 7.38
N GLY A 88 33.59 -17.17 6.78
CA GLY A 88 33.57 -18.62 6.99
C GLY A 88 32.69 -19.41 6.04
N ALA A 89 31.86 -18.72 5.21
CA ALA A 89 31.15 -19.32 4.10
C ALA A 89 31.93 -19.17 2.78
N GLY A 90 31.46 -19.80 1.71
CA GLY A 90 31.99 -19.59 0.36
C GLY A 90 31.75 -18.14 -0.12
N VAL A 91 32.60 -17.68 -1.06
CA VAL A 91 32.40 -16.36 -1.69
C VAL A 91 31.13 -16.43 -2.57
N PRO A 92 30.15 -15.52 -2.38
CA PRO A 92 28.95 -15.47 -3.23
C PRO A 92 29.28 -15.26 -4.71
N ALA A 93 28.45 -15.77 -5.61
CA ALA A 93 28.64 -15.63 -7.05
C ALA A 93 28.23 -14.25 -7.61
N THR A 94 27.48 -13.48 -6.82
CA THR A 94 26.95 -12.17 -7.22
C THR A 94 27.77 -11.02 -6.64
N SER A 95 27.93 -9.95 -7.42
CA SER A 95 28.60 -8.73 -6.96
C SER A 95 27.67 -7.87 -6.11
N THR A 96 28.22 -7.27 -5.05
CA THR A 96 27.49 -6.31 -4.21
C THR A 96 27.62 -4.89 -4.76
N ILE A 97 28.76 -4.56 -5.34
CA ILE A 97 29.00 -3.24 -5.96
C ILE A 97 29.94 -3.39 -7.17
N ASN A 98 29.57 -2.79 -8.30
CA ASN A 98 30.38 -2.71 -9.51
C ASN A 98 30.94 -1.30 -9.64
N PHE A 99 32.17 -1.17 -10.15
CA PHE A 99 32.85 0.12 -10.25
C PHE A 99 33.75 0.25 -11.47
N ASN A 100 33.95 1.47 -11.91
CA ASN A 100 34.88 1.85 -12.97
C ASN A 100 36.21 2.39 -12.38
N ALA A 101 37.27 2.29 -13.14
CA ALA A 101 38.58 2.81 -12.75
C ALA A 101 38.52 4.30 -12.39
N GLY A 102 39.15 4.68 -11.29
CA GLY A 102 39.29 6.08 -10.84
C GLY A 102 37.99 6.73 -10.34
N ARG A 103 36.85 6.03 -10.32
CA ARG A 103 35.57 6.58 -9.85
C ARG A 103 35.27 6.16 -8.43
N VAL A 104 34.77 7.07 -7.64
CA VAL A 104 34.16 6.74 -6.35
C VAL A 104 32.76 6.20 -6.59
N ARG A 105 32.45 5.05 -5.97
CA ARG A 105 31.11 4.45 -6.06
C ARG A 105 30.68 4.00 -4.68
N ALA A 106 29.44 4.31 -4.29
CA ALA A 106 28.82 3.84 -3.06
C ALA A 106 27.57 2.99 -3.38
N ASN A 107 27.25 2.05 -2.49
CA ASN A 107 26.03 1.27 -2.52
C ASN A 107 25.60 0.94 -1.09
N ASN A 108 24.30 1.00 -0.78
CA ASN A 108 23.78 0.47 0.46
C ASN A 108 23.64 -1.05 0.34
N ALA A 109 24.05 -1.76 1.37
CA ALA A 109 24.01 -3.21 1.37
C ALA A 109 23.67 -3.76 2.77
N ILE A 110 22.95 -4.88 2.78
CA ILE A 110 22.84 -5.72 3.97
C ILE A 110 23.95 -6.76 3.88
N LEU A 111 24.91 -6.68 4.79
CA LEU A 111 26.05 -7.58 4.84
C LEU A 111 25.79 -8.68 5.87
N GLU A 112 25.56 -9.89 5.40
CA GLU A 112 25.35 -11.05 6.26
C GLU A 112 26.63 -11.37 7.04
N LEU A 113 26.48 -11.70 8.32
CA LEU A 113 27.58 -12.03 9.22
C LEU A 113 27.71 -13.54 9.40
N GLY A 114 28.92 -14.03 9.33
CA GLY A 114 29.27 -15.43 9.64
C GLY A 114 29.20 -15.71 11.14
N THR A 115 29.48 -16.96 11.51
CA THR A 115 29.38 -17.46 12.89
C THR A 115 30.23 -16.70 13.91
N ALA A 116 31.25 -15.98 13.48
CA ALA A 116 32.10 -15.13 14.34
C ALA A 116 31.65 -13.64 14.34
N GLY A 117 30.53 -13.34 13.70
CA GLY A 117 30.04 -11.94 13.62
C GLY A 117 30.82 -11.08 12.64
N ALA A 118 31.46 -11.69 11.64
CA ALA A 118 32.25 -11.02 10.62
C ALA A 118 31.64 -11.20 9.21
N PHE A 119 31.88 -10.26 8.33
CA PHE A 119 31.65 -10.41 6.88
C PHE A 119 32.99 -10.52 6.15
N LEU A 120 32.99 -11.16 4.98
CA LEU A 120 34.11 -11.18 4.07
C LEU A 120 33.86 -10.28 2.86
N THR A 121 34.91 -9.81 2.23
CA THR A 121 34.85 -9.16 0.92
C THR A 121 35.97 -9.65 0.01
N VAL A 122 35.69 -9.66 -1.31
CA VAL A 122 36.63 -10.04 -2.36
C VAL A 122 36.55 -9.01 -3.49
N ALA A 123 37.68 -8.55 -3.96
CA ALA A 123 37.77 -7.67 -5.10
C ALA A 123 37.96 -8.46 -6.41
N GLY A 124 37.04 -8.31 -7.35
CA GLY A 124 37.07 -8.92 -8.69
C GLY A 124 37.63 -7.98 -9.77
N ASN A 125 38.65 -7.20 -9.46
CA ASN A 125 39.35 -6.36 -10.41
C ASN A 125 40.64 -7.04 -10.92
N PRO A 126 41.11 -6.70 -12.15
CA PRO A 126 42.30 -7.38 -12.71
C PRO A 126 43.63 -7.00 -12.07
N THR A 127 43.77 -5.82 -11.52
CA THR A 127 45.05 -5.32 -10.97
C THR A 127 44.84 -4.32 -9.85
N GLY A 128 45.76 -4.31 -8.88
CA GLY A 128 45.89 -3.34 -7.79
C GLY A 128 44.95 -3.59 -6.63
N ASN A 129 45.04 -2.77 -5.60
CA ASN A 129 44.21 -2.83 -4.42
C ASN A 129 43.01 -1.87 -4.58
N VAL A 130 41.86 -2.29 -4.09
CA VAL A 130 40.64 -1.45 -4.06
C VAL A 130 40.48 -0.88 -2.66
N ASP A 131 40.42 0.41 -2.54
CA ASP A 131 40.14 1.09 -1.28
C ASP A 131 38.62 1.01 -0.98
N LEU A 132 38.35 0.58 0.25
CA LEU A 132 37.01 0.30 0.75
C LEU A 132 36.68 1.13 1.98
N ILE A 133 35.48 1.72 1.99
CA ILE A 133 34.86 2.31 3.18
C ILE A 133 33.57 1.53 3.46
N VAL A 134 33.29 1.24 4.73
CA VAL A 134 32.03 0.67 5.20
C VAL A 134 31.53 1.49 6.37
N ASP A 135 30.40 2.19 6.18
CA ASP A 135 29.70 2.95 7.22
C ASP A 135 28.46 2.19 7.63
N VAL A 136 28.38 1.76 8.89
CA VAL A 136 27.26 0.99 9.44
C VAL A 136 26.22 1.93 10.04
N ASN A 137 24.92 1.69 9.76
CA ASN A 137 23.79 2.47 10.27
C ASN A 137 22.77 1.63 11.05
N GLY A 138 22.92 0.30 11.05
CA GLY A 138 22.07 -0.60 11.81
C GLY A 138 22.51 -2.07 11.68
N TYR A 139 21.80 -2.93 12.38
CA TYR A 139 22.04 -4.37 12.31
C TYR A 139 20.73 -5.16 12.43
N PHE A 140 20.77 -6.40 12.00
CA PHE A 140 19.70 -7.36 12.12
C PHE A 140 20.06 -8.41 13.16
N ALA A 141 19.14 -8.67 14.10
CA ALA A 141 19.27 -9.71 15.09
C ALA A 141 17.91 -10.33 15.44
N ASP A 142 17.90 -11.53 16.00
CA ASP A 142 16.68 -12.12 16.53
C ASP A 142 16.20 -11.28 17.72
N ALA A 143 15.02 -10.71 17.61
CA ALA A 143 14.41 -9.87 18.64
C ALA A 143 14.29 -10.59 19.99
N ALA A 144 14.08 -11.91 19.95
CA ALA A 144 14.00 -12.73 21.16
C ALA A 144 15.37 -12.91 21.86
N LEU A 145 16.47 -12.78 21.12
CA LEU A 145 17.85 -12.90 21.65
C LEU A 145 18.43 -11.55 22.11
N GLU A 146 17.92 -10.44 21.58
CA GLU A 146 18.33 -9.08 21.97
C GLU A 146 17.63 -8.58 23.24
N GLN A 147 16.53 -9.21 23.66
CA GLN A 147 15.81 -8.85 24.88
C GLN A 147 16.54 -9.38 26.11
N SER A 148 16.90 -8.51 27.02
CA SER A 148 17.38 -8.87 28.35
C SER A 148 16.25 -9.22 29.33
N THR A 149 15.01 -8.83 28.99
CA THR A 149 13.78 -9.08 29.77
C THR A 149 12.70 -9.65 28.87
N THR A 150 11.83 -10.49 29.41
CA THR A 150 10.65 -10.98 28.73
C THR A 150 9.69 -9.81 28.46
N ALA A 151 9.09 -9.77 27.28
CA ALA A 151 8.13 -8.72 26.93
C ALA A 151 6.87 -8.81 27.81
N PRO A 152 6.34 -7.69 28.31
CA PRO A 152 5.13 -7.68 29.12
C PRO A 152 3.95 -8.25 28.32
N PRO A 153 3.03 -9.00 28.99
CA PRO A 153 1.82 -9.48 28.34
C PRO A 153 0.92 -8.35 27.85
N ALA A 154 0.22 -8.59 26.74
CA ALA A 154 -0.86 -7.74 26.24
C ALA A 154 -2.20 -8.49 26.32
N PHE A 155 -3.29 -7.77 26.50
CA PHE A 155 -4.63 -8.33 26.61
C PHE A 155 -5.47 -8.01 25.37
N ASN A 156 -6.18 -9.03 24.85
CA ASN A 156 -7.12 -8.90 23.76
C ASN A 156 -8.41 -9.68 24.05
N PRO A 157 -9.57 -9.03 24.14
CA PRO A 157 -9.79 -7.60 24.07
C PRO A 157 -9.12 -6.85 25.23
N PRO A 158 -8.85 -5.54 25.02
CA PRO A 158 -8.15 -4.72 26.03
C PRO A 158 -8.95 -4.55 27.33
N PRO A 159 -8.32 -4.10 28.44
CA PRO A 159 -9.05 -3.68 29.62
C PRO A 159 -10.08 -2.59 29.29
N GLY A 160 -11.23 -2.64 29.93
CA GLY A 160 -12.33 -1.71 29.67
C GLY A 160 -13.66 -2.16 30.28
N SER A 161 -14.76 -1.51 29.86
CA SER A 161 -16.12 -1.87 30.29
C SER A 161 -16.80 -2.68 29.19
N TYR A 162 -17.40 -3.81 29.57
CA TYR A 162 -18.00 -4.80 28.67
C TYR A 162 -19.44 -5.07 29.06
N SER A 163 -20.34 -5.07 28.10
CA SER A 163 -21.74 -5.44 28.25
C SER A 163 -21.98 -6.95 28.19
N ALA A 164 -20.97 -7.73 27.79
CA ALA A 164 -20.96 -9.19 27.77
C ALA A 164 -19.66 -9.71 28.42
N HIS A 165 -19.63 -11.00 28.73
CA HIS A 165 -18.47 -11.64 29.37
C HIS A 165 -17.30 -11.74 28.39
N PRO A 166 -16.24 -10.90 28.48
CA PRO A 166 -15.12 -10.95 27.57
C PRO A 166 -14.31 -12.22 27.74
N GLN A 167 -13.85 -12.79 26.61
CA GLN A 167 -12.89 -13.89 26.54
C GLN A 167 -11.52 -13.28 26.23
N VAL A 168 -10.71 -13.07 27.25
CA VAL A 168 -9.46 -12.32 27.12
C VAL A 168 -8.31 -13.25 26.72
N GLN A 169 -7.74 -13.04 25.56
CA GLN A 169 -6.47 -13.62 25.17
C GLN A 169 -5.33 -12.85 25.81
N ILE A 170 -4.32 -13.56 26.31
CA ILE A 170 -3.12 -12.96 26.88
C ILE A 170 -1.93 -13.33 25.98
N LEU A 171 -1.30 -12.34 25.40
CA LEU A 171 -0.26 -12.49 24.39
C LEU A 171 1.06 -11.89 24.88
N SER A 172 2.19 -12.50 24.54
CA SER A 172 3.52 -11.90 24.72
C SER A 172 4.30 -11.99 23.40
N SER A 173 4.98 -10.90 23.03
CA SER A 173 5.84 -10.89 21.86
C SER A 173 7.15 -11.67 22.04
N THR A 174 7.45 -12.16 23.26
CA THR A 174 8.59 -13.07 23.48
C THR A 174 8.21 -14.49 23.10
N PRO A 175 8.72 -15.08 22.02
CA PRO A 175 8.39 -16.43 21.60
C PRO A 175 8.73 -17.46 22.68
N GLY A 176 7.76 -18.35 22.99
CA GLY A 176 7.93 -19.39 23.99
C GLY A 176 7.98 -18.90 25.44
N ALA A 177 7.55 -17.68 25.71
CA ALA A 177 7.36 -17.24 27.08
C ALA A 177 6.16 -17.95 27.72
N GLN A 178 6.30 -18.33 28.99
CA GLN A 178 5.19 -18.79 29.83
C GLN A 178 4.51 -17.57 30.45
N ILE A 179 3.17 -17.56 30.45
CA ILE A 179 2.40 -16.47 31.02
C ILE A 179 1.63 -16.99 32.22
N HIS A 180 1.77 -16.32 33.37
CA HIS A 180 0.95 -16.55 34.56
C HIS A 180 0.03 -15.36 34.76
N TYR A 181 -1.23 -15.60 35.12
CA TYR A 181 -2.20 -14.54 35.34
C TYR A 181 -3.03 -14.75 36.60
N THR A 182 -3.63 -13.67 37.12
CA THR A 182 -4.61 -13.64 38.20
C THR A 182 -5.79 -12.79 37.80
N THR A 183 -6.99 -13.06 38.33
CA THR A 183 -8.22 -12.31 38.05
C THR A 183 -8.77 -11.60 39.29
N ASP A 184 -8.12 -11.80 40.45
CA ASP A 184 -8.51 -11.26 41.76
C ASP A 184 -7.69 -10.01 42.12
N GLY A 185 -6.82 -9.55 41.22
CA GLY A 185 -5.95 -8.40 41.47
C GLY A 185 -4.66 -8.71 42.24
N SER A 186 -4.43 -9.96 42.68
CA SER A 186 -3.15 -10.37 43.25
C SER A 186 -2.02 -10.28 42.19
N THR A 187 -0.77 -10.19 42.65
CA THR A 187 0.37 -10.04 41.74
C THR A 187 0.85 -11.41 41.28
N PRO A 188 0.77 -11.75 39.98
CA PRO A 188 1.27 -13.01 39.46
C PRO A 188 2.80 -13.04 39.46
N SER A 189 3.36 -14.26 39.55
CA SER A 189 4.80 -14.55 39.37
C SER A 189 4.96 -15.89 38.68
N SER A 190 6.20 -16.32 38.40
CA SER A 190 6.48 -17.66 37.89
C SER A 190 5.99 -18.81 38.76
N ALA A 191 5.70 -18.53 40.05
CA ALA A 191 5.22 -19.50 41.02
C ALA A 191 3.80 -19.19 41.57
N HIS A 192 3.18 -18.07 41.14
CA HIS A 192 1.87 -17.64 41.61
C HIS A 192 1.00 -17.17 40.44
N GLY A 193 -0.25 -17.61 40.43
CA GLY A 193 -1.23 -17.37 39.37
C GLY A 193 -1.50 -18.60 38.53
N THR A 194 -2.45 -18.50 37.62
CA THR A 194 -2.82 -19.56 36.70
C THR A 194 -1.92 -19.51 35.46
N LEU A 195 -1.36 -20.63 35.04
CA LEU A 195 -0.64 -20.74 33.80
C LEU A 195 -1.62 -20.54 32.62
N TYR A 196 -1.33 -19.60 31.75
CA TYR A 196 -2.17 -19.28 30.60
C TYR A 196 -2.08 -20.38 29.52
N SER A 197 -3.21 -20.92 29.12
CA SER A 197 -3.32 -21.94 28.09
C SER A 197 -4.42 -21.68 27.07
N SER A 198 -5.42 -20.85 27.43
CA SER A 198 -6.54 -20.47 26.55
C SER A 198 -7.13 -19.14 27.03
N ALA A 199 -7.99 -18.53 26.21
CA ALA A 199 -8.67 -17.28 26.55
C ALA A 199 -9.34 -17.34 27.93
N VAL A 200 -9.17 -16.27 28.73
CA VAL A 200 -9.67 -16.16 30.10
C VAL A 200 -11.06 -15.57 30.06
N ALA A 201 -12.06 -16.35 30.46
CA ALA A 201 -13.44 -15.86 30.64
C ALA A 201 -13.53 -14.97 31.88
N LEU A 202 -14.06 -13.76 31.73
CA LEU A 202 -14.34 -12.86 32.85
C LEU A 202 -15.85 -12.69 33.04
N PRO A 203 -16.51 -13.51 33.88
CA PRO A 203 -17.97 -13.48 34.06
C PRO A 203 -18.44 -12.32 34.91
N ALA A 204 -17.54 -11.59 35.56
CA ALA A 204 -17.82 -10.42 36.40
C ALA A 204 -16.65 -9.44 36.32
N THR A 205 -16.87 -8.21 36.80
CA THR A 205 -15.82 -7.21 36.97
C THR A 205 -14.61 -7.82 37.68
N ALA A 206 -13.43 -7.69 37.08
CA ALA A 206 -12.19 -8.31 37.55
C ALA A 206 -10.97 -7.44 37.22
N THR A 207 -9.95 -7.55 38.06
CA THR A 207 -8.63 -7.02 37.76
C THR A 207 -7.74 -8.13 37.26
N LEU A 208 -7.54 -8.20 35.94
CA LEU A 208 -6.66 -9.16 35.31
C LEU A 208 -5.22 -8.65 35.41
N LYS A 209 -4.33 -9.44 35.99
CA LYS A 209 -2.89 -9.19 35.98
C LYS A 209 -2.16 -10.36 35.34
N ALA A 210 -1.12 -10.07 34.57
CA ALA A 210 -0.32 -11.11 33.95
C ALA A 210 1.16 -10.75 33.91
N ILE A 211 2.00 -11.77 34.00
CA ILE A 211 3.46 -11.70 33.88
C ILE A 211 3.91 -12.74 32.88
N ALA A 212 4.88 -12.42 32.05
CA ALA A 212 5.52 -13.37 31.14
C ALA A 212 6.91 -13.71 31.66
N THR A 213 7.25 -14.97 31.62
CA THR A 213 8.54 -15.49 32.09
C THR A 213 9.16 -16.40 31.03
N LYS A 214 10.49 -16.38 30.90
CA LYS A 214 11.21 -17.26 29.98
C LYS A 214 12.60 -17.59 30.55
N THR A 215 12.95 -18.84 30.57
CA THR A 215 14.28 -19.27 31.01
C THR A 215 15.37 -18.53 30.23
N GLY A 216 16.30 -17.91 30.95
CA GLY A 216 17.41 -17.15 30.38
C GLY A 216 17.14 -15.67 30.18
N LEU A 217 15.92 -15.19 30.42
CA LEU A 217 15.56 -13.78 30.46
C LEU A 217 15.06 -13.38 31.84
N ALA A 218 15.16 -12.11 32.18
CA ALA A 218 14.46 -11.58 33.36
C ALA A 218 12.94 -11.60 33.12
N ASP A 219 12.17 -11.77 34.18
CA ASP A 219 10.71 -11.72 34.12
C ASP A 219 10.22 -10.35 33.61
N SER A 220 9.09 -10.37 32.90
CA SER A 220 8.49 -9.14 32.42
C SER A 220 7.96 -8.26 33.59
N PRO A 221 7.77 -6.96 33.37
CA PRO A 221 6.83 -6.18 34.18
C PRO A 221 5.45 -6.85 34.17
N VAL A 222 4.71 -6.70 35.28
CA VAL A 222 3.33 -7.16 35.38
C VAL A 222 2.42 -6.21 34.63
N THR A 223 1.70 -6.72 33.64
CA THR A 223 0.61 -5.99 32.98
C THR A 223 -0.65 -6.10 33.84
N THR A 224 -1.32 -4.99 34.07
CA THR A 224 -2.56 -4.92 34.85
C THR A 224 -3.67 -4.35 33.99
N GLY A 225 -4.82 -4.99 33.98
CA GLY A 225 -6.01 -4.56 33.26
C GLY A 225 -7.26 -4.65 34.12
N GLN A 226 -8.04 -3.56 34.18
CA GLN A 226 -9.35 -3.55 34.85
C GLN A 226 -10.43 -3.85 33.81
N TYR A 227 -11.20 -4.90 34.05
CA TYR A 227 -12.36 -5.30 33.25
C TYR A 227 -13.63 -5.07 34.06
N ASN A 228 -14.45 -4.12 33.63
CA ASN A 228 -15.75 -3.84 34.23
C ASN A 228 -16.81 -4.56 33.42
N VAL A 229 -17.30 -5.68 33.92
CA VAL A 229 -18.34 -6.48 33.27
C VAL A 229 -19.69 -6.17 33.89
N SER A 230 -20.60 -5.59 33.12
CA SER A 230 -21.95 -5.24 33.55
C SER A 230 -22.96 -5.69 32.51
N ALA A 231 -23.89 -6.51 32.90
CA ALA A 231 -24.95 -7.06 32.04
C ALA A 231 -25.98 -6.00 31.57
N THR A 232 -25.83 -4.72 31.97
CA THR A 232 -26.79 -3.65 31.68
C THR A 232 -26.11 -2.33 31.35
N SER A 233 -24.82 -2.30 31.06
CA SER A 233 -24.13 -1.12 30.50
C SER A 233 -24.70 -0.78 29.11
N THR A 234 -24.74 0.51 28.79
CA THR A 234 -25.24 0.97 27.48
C THR A 234 -24.08 1.50 26.64
N LEU A 235 -23.91 0.96 25.46
CA LEU A 235 -22.95 1.44 24.47
C LEU A 235 -23.59 2.52 23.61
N PHE A 236 -22.90 3.63 23.44
CA PHE A 236 -23.20 4.67 22.49
C PHE A 236 -22.06 4.75 21.48
N LEU A 237 -22.41 5.04 20.24
CA LEU A 237 -21.43 5.19 19.16
C LEU A 237 -21.62 6.54 18.49
N ALA A 238 -20.51 7.13 18.04
CA ALA A 238 -20.49 8.39 17.32
C ALA A 238 -19.54 8.30 16.15
N GLN A 239 -19.99 8.74 14.98
CA GLN A 239 -19.14 8.98 13.83
C GLN A 239 -18.84 10.48 13.78
N MET A 240 -17.55 10.83 13.78
CA MET A 240 -17.11 12.22 13.74
C MET A 240 -16.83 12.63 12.31
N VAL A 241 -17.48 13.71 11.88
CA VAL A 241 -17.35 14.29 10.54
C VAL A 241 -17.02 15.77 10.66
N PRO A 242 -16.53 16.42 9.59
CA PRO A 242 -16.25 17.85 9.58
C PRO A 242 -17.42 18.70 10.09
N GLN A 243 -17.13 19.67 10.95
CA GLN A 243 -18.17 20.49 11.58
C GLN A 243 -18.64 21.62 10.68
N GLY A 244 -19.94 21.69 10.42
CA GLY A 244 -20.56 22.77 9.66
C GLY A 244 -20.02 22.91 8.24
N SER A 245 -19.56 24.12 7.88
CA SER A 245 -18.91 24.40 6.58
C SER A 245 -17.39 24.25 6.61
N SER A 246 -16.84 23.52 7.58
CA SER A 246 -15.41 23.20 7.63
C SER A 246 -15.00 22.42 6.38
N LEU A 247 -13.91 22.84 5.76
CA LEU A 247 -13.29 22.12 4.62
C LEU A 247 -12.27 21.08 5.09
N SER A 248 -12.33 20.65 6.34
CA SER A 248 -11.48 19.64 6.89
C SER A 248 -11.70 18.29 6.18
N LEU A 249 -10.64 17.54 6.00
CA LEU A 249 -10.66 16.11 5.63
C LEU A 249 -10.72 15.20 6.87
N GLY A 250 -10.76 15.79 8.05
CA GLY A 250 -10.78 15.09 9.32
C GLY A 250 -12.02 14.21 9.46
N PHE A 251 -11.82 13.02 10.01
CA PHE A 251 -12.91 12.13 10.39
C PHE A 251 -12.49 11.28 11.59
N GLY A 252 -13.44 10.61 12.21
CA GLY A 252 -13.16 9.74 13.35
C GLY A 252 -14.37 8.95 13.79
N SER A 253 -14.15 8.09 14.78
CA SER A 253 -15.21 7.36 15.47
C SER A 253 -14.99 7.40 16.96
N ALA A 254 -16.07 7.32 17.72
CA ALA A 254 -16.02 7.23 19.16
C ALA A 254 -17.02 6.22 19.70
N SER A 255 -16.65 5.53 20.77
CA SER A 255 -17.53 4.71 21.58
C SER A 255 -17.58 5.25 23.00
N LEU A 256 -18.77 5.27 23.59
CA LEU A 256 -19.00 5.68 24.96
C LEU A 256 -19.81 4.59 25.66
N VAL A 257 -19.20 3.92 26.64
CA VAL A 257 -19.84 2.86 27.42
C VAL A 257 -20.30 3.42 28.76
N LEU A 258 -21.59 3.63 28.89
CA LEU A 258 -22.23 4.07 30.13
C LEU A 258 -22.34 2.89 31.11
N SER A 259 -21.86 3.06 32.33
CA SER A 259 -21.99 2.05 33.40
C SER A 259 -23.45 1.75 33.72
N ALA A 260 -23.71 0.54 34.24
CA ALA A 260 -25.04 0.09 34.56
C ALA A 260 -25.77 0.96 35.60
N ASP A 261 -25.02 1.49 36.56
CA ASP A 261 -25.52 2.42 37.60
C ASP A 261 -25.65 3.86 37.07
N GLN A 262 -25.28 4.10 35.81
CA GLN A 262 -25.33 5.41 35.15
C GLN A 262 -24.58 6.51 35.87
N THR A 263 -23.55 6.16 36.65
CA THR A 263 -22.71 7.13 37.39
C THR A 263 -21.45 7.53 36.64
N SER A 264 -21.03 6.72 35.63
CA SER A 264 -19.84 6.96 34.84
C SER A 264 -19.97 6.42 33.43
N ALA A 265 -19.13 6.92 32.54
CA ALA A 265 -18.97 6.37 31.19
C ALA A 265 -17.49 6.33 30.81
N VAL A 266 -17.09 5.40 29.94
CA VAL A 266 -15.75 5.31 29.37
C VAL A 266 -15.81 5.66 27.91
N LEU A 267 -15.04 6.66 27.50
CA LEU A 267 -14.92 7.16 26.14
C LEU A 267 -13.65 6.60 25.50
N HIS A 268 -13.80 5.95 24.33
CA HIS A 268 -12.70 5.69 23.41
C HIS A 268 -13.00 6.39 22.09
N TYR A 269 -11.98 6.91 21.43
CA TYR A 269 -12.14 7.52 20.11
C TYR A 269 -10.86 7.43 19.30
N THR A 270 -11.03 7.45 18.00
CA THR A 270 -9.97 7.51 17.00
C THR A 270 -10.29 8.60 16.00
N TYR A 271 -9.27 9.16 15.40
CA TYR A 271 -9.43 10.19 14.38
C TYR A 271 -8.32 10.09 13.34
N SER A 272 -8.57 10.70 12.19
CA SER A 272 -7.61 10.76 11.09
C SER A 272 -7.79 12.06 10.30
N ASN A 273 -6.79 12.47 9.54
CA ASN A 273 -6.82 13.61 8.62
C ASN A 273 -7.17 14.97 9.28
N LEU A 274 -6.90 15.17 10.56
CA LEU A 274 -7.04 16.49 11.14
C LEU A 274 -6.03 17.47 10.54
N SER A 275 -6.41 18.74 10.47
CA SER A 275 -5.58 19.81 9.93
C SER A 275 -4.32 20.15 10.77
N GLY A 276 -4.19 19.54 11.95
CA GLY A 276 -3.07 19.71 12.87
C GLY A 276 -3.30 18.97 14.17
N PRO A 277 -2.39 19.13 15.15
CA PRO A 277 -2.57 18.57 16.49
C PRO A 277 -3.87 19.07 17.14
N ILE A 278 -4.50 18.20 17.93
CA ILE A 278 -5.67 18.58 18.74
C ILE A 278 -5.24 19.66 19.74
N THR A 279 -6.00 20.74 19.80
CA THR A 279 -5.79 21.85 20.74
C THR A 279 -6.81 21.86 21.88
N ALA A 280 -7.96 21.21 21.70
CA ALA A 280 -8.97 20.98 22.72
C ALA A 280 -9.92 19.85 22.27
N GLN A 281 -10.53 19.16 23.25
CA GLN A 281 -11.44 18.06 23.00
C GLN A 281 -12.48 17.93 24.13
N HIS A 282 -13.77 17.89 23.72
CA HIS A 282 -14.87 17.93 24.67
C HIS A 282 -16.05 17.06 24.25
N ILE A 283 -16.80 16.55 25.25
CA ILE A 283 -18.19 16.14 25.03
C ILE A 283 -19.08 17.32 25.36
N HIS A 284 -19.93 17.68 24.41
CA HIS A 284 -20.90 18.76 24.50
C HIS A 284 -22.32 18.23 24.69
N GLY A 285 -23.14 19.00 25.39
CA GLY A 285 -24.59 18.79 25.48
C GLY A 285 -25.38 19.62 24.46
N PRO A 286 -26.73 19.52 24.51
CA PRO A 286 -27.61 20.31 23.67
C PRO A 286 -27.33 21.80 23.78
N GLY A 287 -27.20 22.48 22.64
CA GLY A 287 -26.87 23.90 22.60
C GLY A 287 -25.40 24.25 22.80
N GLY A 288 -24.50 23.27 22.97
CA GLY A 288 -23.06 23.45 22.91
C GLY A 288 -22.29 23.60 24.23
N PRO A 289 -22.90 23.54 25.44
CA PRO A 289 -22.10 23.58 26.67
C PRO A 289 -21.25 22.32 26.85
N ILE A 290 -20.05 22.49 27.43
CA ILE A 290 -19.15 21.38 27.73
C ILE A 290 -19.71 20.59 28.91
N LEU A 291 -19.88 19.29 28.71
CA LEU A 291 -20.29 18.33 29.74
C LEU A 291 -19.09 17.54 30.30
N PHE A 292 -18.10 17.28 29.44
CA PHE A 292 -16.87 16.59 29.81
C PHE A 292 -15.69 17.18 29.06
N ASP A 293 -14.74 17.70 29.82
CA ASP A 293 -13.47 18.19 29.31
C ASP A 293 -12.46 17.02 29.31
N ILE A 294 -12.18 16.50 28.11
CA ILE A 294 -11.35 15.33 27.90
C ILE A 294 -9.89 15.64 28.20
N ASP A 295 -9.45 16.89 27.98
CA ASP A 295 -8.05 17.32 28.19
C ASP A 295 -7.66 17.25 29.68
N THR A 296 -8.63 17.40 30.58
CA THR A 296 -8.40 17.26 32.01
C THR A 296 -8.43 15.82 32.52
N SER A 297 -8.84 14.87 31.71
CA SER A 297 -8.93 13.45 32.04
C SER A 297 -7.61 12.72 31.83
N VAL A 298 -7.27 11.78 32.72
CA VAL A 298 -6.13 10.89 32.53
C VAL A 298 -6.58 9.67 31.73
N PRO A 299 -5.92 9.35 30.62
CA PRO A 299 -6.23 8.15 29.89
C PRO A 299 -5.87 6.91 30.71
N ASP A 300 -6.68 5.87 30.62
CA ASP A 300 -6.30 4.54 31.09
C ASP A 300 -5.19 3.93 30.20
N ALA A 301 -4.73 2.74 30.53
CA ALA A 301 -3.68 2.04 29.78
C ALA A 301 -4.05 1.75 28.30
N MET A 302 -5.31 1.95 27.94
CA MET A 302 -5.87 1.72 26.59
C MET A 302 -6.29 3.01 25.88
N GLY A 303 -5.95 4.18 26.47
CA GLY A 303 -6.39 5.46 25.93
C GLY A 303 -7.84 5.82 26.26
N GLY A 304 -8.56 4.98 27.02
CA GLY A 304 -9.93 5.24 27.44
C GLY A 304 -9.99 6.40 28.44
N ARG A 305 -10.99 7.27 28.29
CA ARG A 305 -11.21 8.44 29.13
C ARG A 305 -12.42 8.21 30.03
N LEU A 306 -12.18 8.13 31.35
CA LEU A 306 -13.26 7.98 32.31
C LEU A 306 -14.00 9.31 32.51
N TRP A 307 -15.28 9.34 32.17
CA TRP A 307 -16.20 10.42 32.45
C TRP A 307 -17.08 10.08 33.63
N THR A 308 -16.77 10.66 34.81
CA THR A 308 -17.68 10.58 35.95
C THR A 308 -18.82 11.56 35.75
N LEU A 309 -20.06 11.08 35.75
CA LEU A 309 -21.24 11.88 35.50
C LEU A 309 -21.57 12.75 36.73
N VAL A 310 -21.32 14.04 36.60
CA VAL A 310 -21.64 15.08 37.57
C VAL A 310 -22.38 16.21 36.86
N PRO A 311 -23.16 17.05 37.58
CA PRO A 311 -23.77 18.24 36.96
C PRO A 311 -22.72 19.09 36.25
N ALA A 312 -22.91 19.39 34.97
CA ALA A 312 -21.99 20.11 34.12
C ALA A 312 -22.73 20.91 33.02
N GLY A 313 -22.14 22.01 32.59
CA GLY A 313 -22.68 22.82 31.49
C GLY A 313 -24.09 23.40 31.76
N GLY A 314 -24.49 23.49 33.04
CA GLY A 314 -25.86 23.90 33.40
C GLY A 314 -26.88 22.76 33.43
N PHE A 315 -26.47 21.50 33.16
CA PHE A 315 -27.30 20.32 33.17
C PHE A 315 -27.12 19.51 34.45
N THR A 316 -28.19 18.98 35.00
CA THR A 316 -28.15 17.93 36.02
C THR A 316 -27.83 16.58 35.43
N VAL A 317 -27.36 15.61 36.22
CA VAL A 317 -27.04 14.25 35.73
C VAL A 317 -28.22 13.61 35.00
N PRO A 318 -29.48 13.64 35.48
CA PRO A 318 -30.63 13.12 34.74
C PRO A 318 -30.84 13.79 33.39
N GLN A 319 -30.56 15.11 33.28
CA GLN A 319 -30.68 15.82 32.00
C GLN A 319 -29.54 15.46 31.04
N ILE A 320 -28.30 15.25 31.54
CA ILE A 320 -27.18 14.74 30.75
C ILE A 320 -27.51 13.36 30.19
N LEU A 321 -28.03 12.46 31.02
CA LEU A 321 -28.45 11.12 30.59
C LEU A 321 -29.57 11.19 29.54
N ALA A 322 -30.59 12.02 29.77
CA ALA A 322 -31.68 12.22 28.81
C ALA A 322 -31.14 12.76 27.46
N ALA A 323 -30.21 13.70 27.46
CA ALA A 323 -29.55 14.22 26.26
C ALA A 323 -28.70 13.15 25.56
N LEU A 324 -27.99 12.31 26.32
CA LEU A 324 -27.20 11.20 25.78
C LEU A 324 -28.10 10.17 25.10
N PHE A 325 -29.16 9.70 25.78
CA PHE A 325 -30.09 8.73 25.22
C PHE A 325 -30.92 9.26 24.03
N SER A 326 -31.10 10.59 23.93
CA SER A 326 -31.77 11.22 22.78
C SER A 326 -30.84 11.60 21.64
N GLY A 327 -29.56 11.23 21.69
CA GLY A 327 -28.59 11.50 20.62
C GLY A 327 -28.21 12.99 20.50
N GLN A 328 -28.35 13.78 21.58
CA GLN A 328 -28.05 15.22 21.59
C GLN A 328 -26.68 15.57 22.14
N CYS A 329 -25.95 14.61 22.72
CA CYS A 329 -24.58 14.80 23.15
C CYS A 329 -23.61 14.44 22.03
N TYR A 330 -22.53 15.18 21.88
CA TYR A 330 -21.55 14.94 20.83
C TYR A 330 -20.12 15.16 21.33
N LEU A 331 -19.19 14.37 20.76
CA LEU A 331 -17.76 14.60 20.86
C LEU A 331 -17.34 15.64 19.83
N ASN A 332 -16.49 16.60 20.21
CA ASN A 332 -15.90 17.60 19.35
C ASN A 332 -14.37 17.65 19.54
N LEU A 333 -13.63 17.61 18.44
CA LEU A 333 -12.18 17.76 18.42
C LEU A 333 -11.85 19.09 17.73
N HIS A 334 -10.94 19.85 18.35
CA HIS A 334 -10.53 21.18 17.90
C HIS A 334 -9.06 21.17 17.50
N THR A 335 -8.71 21.96 16.50
CA THR A 335 -7.33 22.21 16.09
C THR A 335 -7.08 23.71 15.95
N ALA A 336 -5.82 24.11 15.78
CA ALA A 336 -5.47 25.50 15.60
C ALA A 336 -6.14 26.15 14.37
N MET A 337 -6.37 25.35 13.31
CA MET A 337 -7.06 25.82 12.10
C MET A 337 -8.58 25.93 12.29
N TYR A 338 -9.14 25.09 13.15
CA TYR A 338 -10.58 25.06 13.46
C TYR A 338 -10.83 25.16 14.97
N PRO A 339 -10.63 26.34 15.57
CA PRO A 339 -10.74 26.51 17.02
C PRO A 339 -12.17 26.38 17.56
N ALA A 340 -13.19 26.48 16.67
CA ALA A 340 -14.59 26.22 17.03
C ALA A 340 -14.98 24.72 16.95
N GLY A 341 -14.05 23.85 16.52
CA GLY A 341 -14.23 22.41 16.30
C GLY A 341 -13.97 22.05 14.84
N GLU A 342 -13.12 21.06 14.62
CA GLU A 342 -12.80 20.54 13.30
C GLU A 342 -13.75 19.41 12.90
N ILE A 343 -13.84 18.39 13.76
CA ILE A 343 -14.76 17.26 13.57
C ILE A 343 -15.63 17.06 14.79
N LYS A 344 -16.87 16.61 14.57
CA LYS A 344 -17.78 16.24 15.66
C LYS A 344 -18.64 15.03 15.31
N GLY A 345 -19.06 14.28 16.33
CA GLY A 345 -19.95 13.15 16.19
C GLY A 345 -20.94 13.05 17.34
N PHE A 346 -22.22 12.84 17.04
CA PHE A 346 -23.28 12.66 18.02
C PHE A 346 -23.32 11.22 18.50
N PHE A 347 -23.42 11.03 19.81
CA PHE A 347 -23.54 9.74 20.44
C PHE A 347 -24.96 9.20 20.29
N ASN A 348 -25.12 8.05 19.67
CA ASN A 348 -26.38 7.34 19.55
C ASN A 348 -26.27 5.98 20.23
N VAL A 349 -27.36 5.51 20.86
CA VAL A 349 -27.38 4.17 21.46
C VAL A 349 -27.10 3.14 20.39
N ALA A 350 -26.11 2.30 20.61
CA ALA A 350 -25.83 1.17 19.73
C ALA A 350 -26.94 0.13 19.86
N THR A 351 -27.98 0.30 19.06
CA THR A 351 -28.96 -0.73 18.79
C THR A 351 -28.45 -1.47 17.57
N GLY A 352 -28.19 -2.74 17.61
CA GLY A 352 -27.56 -3.62 16.60
C GLY A 352 -27.65 -3.28 15.10
N ASN A 353 -28.26 -2.17 14.72
CA ASN A 353 -28.26 -1.53 13.43
C ASN A 353 -27.94 -0.04 13.62
N GLN A 354 -26.67 0.34 13.43
CA GLN A 354 -26.33 1.76 13.28
C GLN A 354 -26.98 2.26 11.99
N THR A 355 -27.86 3.24 12.09
CA THR A 355 -28.37 3.92 10.92
C THR A 355 -27.24 4.82 10.39
N PHE A 356 -26.64 4.45 9.26
CA PHE A 356 -25.67 5.27 8.56
C PHE A 356 -26.31 6.65 8.22
N MET A 357 -25.61 7.72 8.60
CA MET A 357 -26.02 9.08 8.22
C MET A 357 -25.16 9.54 7.03
N PRO A 358 -25.78 9.80 5.86
CA PRO A 358 -25.06 10.34 4.72
C PRO A 358 -24.35 11.64 5.06
N PRO A 359 -23.10 11.85 4.59
CA PRO A 359 -22.42 13.12 4.73
C PRO A 359 -23.20 14.23 4.00
N PRO A 360 -23.08 15.49 4.44
CA PRO A 360 -23.72 16.60 3.77
C PRO A 360 -23.19 16.76 2.34
N PRO A 361 -24.03 17.30 1.41
CA PRO A 361 -23.56 17.58 0.06
C PRO A 361 -22.40 18.58 0.09
N PRO A 362 -21.40 18.45 -0.81
CA PRO A 362 -20.28 19.35 -0.87
C PRO A 362 -20.73 20.75 -1.36
N PRO A 363 -19.94 21.78 -1.09
CA PRO A 363 -20.13 23.07 -1.75
C PRO A 363 -20.06 22.92 -3.28
N ALA A 364 -20.71 23.83 -4.01
CA ALA A 364 -20.58 23.85 -5.45
C ALA A 364 -19.17 24.25 -5.88
N LEU A 365 -18.64 23.58 -6.89
CA LEU A 365 -17.39 23.99 -7.53
C LEU A 365 -17.57 25.35 -8.22
N PRO A 366 -16.47 26.15 -8.34
CA PRO A 366 -16.50 27.37 -9.15
C PRO A 366 -17.00 27.05 -10.57
N PRO A 367 -17.87 27.91 -11.13
CA PRO A 367 -18.32 27.70 -12.50
C PRO A 367 -17.18 27.90 -13.49
N PRO A 368 -17.26 27.29 -14.70
CA PRO A 368 -16.28 27.50 -15.77
C PRO A 368 -16.14 29.00 -16.10
N PRO A 369 -15.00 29.47 -16.65
CA PRO A 369 -13.92 28.62 -17.22
C PRO A 369 -13.00 28.03 -16.17
N VAL A 370 -12.48 26.83 -16.48
CA VAL A 370 -11.49 26.12 -15.69
C VAL A 370 -10.15 26.87 -15.72
N THR A 371 -9.46 26.99 -14.60
CA THR A 371 -8.13 27.61 -14.58
C THR A 371 -7.07 26.67 -15.18
N GLN A 372 -5.94 27.23 -15.64
CA GLN A 372 -4.82 26.43 -16.13
C GLN A 372 -4.29 25.47 -15.05
N THR A 373 -4.25 25.92 -13.81
CA THR A 373 -3.85 25.12 -12.66
C THR A 373 -4.77 23.90 -12.47
N ASP A 374 -6.08 24.12 -12.49
CA ASP A 374 -7.03 23.02 -12.29
C ASP A 374 -7.05 22.06 -13.48
N ALA A 375 -6.88 22.57 -14.71
CA ALA A 375 -6.78 21.75 -15.91
C ALA A 375 -5.51 20.88 -15.88
N ALA A 376 -4.37 21.45 -15.50
CA ALA A 376 -3.12 20.71 -15.38
C ALA A 376 -3.19 19.65 -14.25
N ARG A 377 -3.73 20.01 -13.07
CA ARG A 377 -3.99 19.04 -11.96
C ARG A 377 -4.89 17.90 -12.43
N PHE A 378 -5.97 18.22 -13.14
CA PHE A 378 -6.86 17.21 -13.68
C PHE A 378 -6.14 16.24 -14.63
N LEU A 379 -5.34 16.75 -15.58
CA LEU A 379 -4.58 15.92 -16.50
C LEU A 379 -3.54 15.04 -15.79
N MET A 380 -2.92 15.53 -14.73
CA MET A 380 -1.98 14.73 -13.91
C MET A 380 -2.67 13.59 -13.15
N GLN A 381 -3.95 13.72 -12.83
CA GLN A 381 -4.74 12.68 -12.16
C GLN A 381 -5.36 11.70 -13.16
N ALA A 382 -5.81 12.21 -14.31
CA ALA A 382 -6.56 11.47 -15.31
C ALA A 382 -5.69 10.79 -16.38
N THR A 383 -4.40 11.13 -16.48
CA THR A 383 -3.45 10.66 -17.49
C THR A 383 -2.07 10.45 -16.87
N TYR A 384 -1.09 10.10 -17.69
CA TYR A 384 0.34 10.17 -17.28
C TYR A 384 0.90 11.61 -17.34
N GLY A 385 0.06 12.63 -17.29
CA GLY A 385 0.42 14.05 -17.30
C GLY A 385 0.29 14.71 -18.69
N PRO A 386 0.17 16.05 -18.74
CA PRO A 386 0.12 16.80 -20.00
C PRO A 386 1.47 16.76 -20.74
N THR A 387 1.41 16.82 -22.07
CA THR A 387 2.61 16.89 -22.92
C THR A 387 3.11 18.34 -23.07
N SER A 388 2.17 19.29 -22.97
CA SER A 388 2.46 20.72 -23.24
C SER A 388 1.34 21.62 -22.69
N PRO A 389 1.54 22.94 -22.66
CA PRO A 389 0.48 23.90 -22.37
C PRO A 389 -0.72 23.79 -23.31
N ALA A 390 -0.57 23.21 -24.50
CA ALA A 390 -1.68 23.03 -25.44
C ALA A 390 -2.72 22.02 -24.91
N ASP A 391 -2.29 20.95 -24.25
CA ASP A 391 -3.21 19.98 -23.64
C ASP A 391 -4.04 20.65 -22.53
N VAL A 392 -3.38 21.48 -21.74
CA VAL A 392 -4.05 22.28 -20.70
C VAL A 392 -5.08 23.25 -21.33
N ALA A 393 -4.70 23.85 -22.46
CA ALA A 393 -5.58 24.79 -23.18
C ALA A 393 -6.83 24.12 -23.75
N VAL A 394 -6.78 22.85 -24.13
CA VAL A 394 -8.00 22.10 -24.54
C VAL A 394 -9.07 22.16 -23.47
N ILE A 395 -8.69 21.92 -22.20
CA ILE A 395 -9.66 21.91 -21.10
C ILE A 395 -10.09 23.33 -20.72
N THR A 396 -9.17 24.28 -20.64
CA THR A 396 -9.49 25.66 -20.28
C THR A 396 -10.33 26.37 -21.33
N GLY A 397 -10.31 25.90 -22.57
CA GLY A 397 -11.14 26.38 -23.67
C GLY A 397 -12.60 25.88 -23.67
N GLU A 398 -12.89 24.86 -22.86
CA GLU A 398 -14.21 24.23 -22.81
C GLU A 398 -15.21 25.06 -21.97
N PRO A 399 -16.32 25.49 -22.55
CA PRO A 399 -17.27 26.37 -21.85
C PRO A 399 -18.00 25.65 -20.71
N THR A 400 -18.02 24.32 -20.68
CA THR A 400 -18.70 23.51 -19.67
C THR A 400 -17.73 22.78 -18.76
N GLY A 401 -16.42 23.13 -18.80
CA GLY A 401 -15.38 22.56 -17.92
C GLY A 401 -14.85 21.20 -18.41
N PHE A 402 -14.66 20.26 -17.50
CA PHE A 402 -13.98 18.98 -17.78
C PHE A 402 -14.82 17.95 -18.54
N GLY A 403 -16.15 18.13 -18.57
CA GLY A 403 -17.11 17.15 -19.13
C GLY A 403 -16.83 16.76 -20.58
N PRO A 404 -16.62 17.71 -21.52
CA PRO A 404 -16.34 17.39 -22.92
C PRO A 404 -15.07 16.57 -23.12
N TRP A 405 -14.01 16.87 -22.36
CA TRP A 405 -12.77 16.10 -22.41
C TRP A 405 -12.98 14.65 -21.94
N LEU A 406 -13.69 14.46 -20.81
CA LEU A 406 -14.03 13.12 -20.31
C LEU A 406 -14.88 12.34 -21.32
N ALA A 407 -15.90 12.97 -21.90
CA ALA A 407 -16.73 12.35 -22.92
C ALA A 407 -15.91 11.91 -24.15
N GLY A 408 -14.96 12.76 -24.58
CA GLY A 408 -14.01 12.43 -25.64
C GLY A 408 -13.13 11.22 -25.30
N GLN A 409 -12.60 11.16 -24.06
CA GLN A 409 -11.77 10.04 -23.61
C GLN A 409 -12.56 8.73 -23.44
N PHE A 410 -13.78 8.79 -22.95
CA PHE A 410 -14.66 7.61 -22.87
C PHE A 410 -14.98 7.03 -24.25
N GLY A 411 -14.97 7.85 -25.30
CA GLY A 411 -15.22 7.46 -26.69
C GLY A 411 -13.98 6.98 -27.46
N GLN A 412 -12.78 7.08 -26.90
CA GLN A 412 -11.58 6.62 -27.59
C GLN A 412 -11.60 5.09 -27.76
N PRO A 413 -11.21 4.57 -28.91
CA PRO A 413 -11.09 3.13 -29.11
C PRO A 413 -9.94 2.57 -28.27
N LEU A 414 -10.05 1.29 -27.91
CA LEU A 414 -8.97 0.54 -27.26
C LEU A 414 -7.84 0.32 -28.26
N THR A 415 -6.60 0.47 -27.81
CA THR A 415 -5.40 0.07 -28.56
C THR A 415 -4.86 -1.23 -27.96
N SER A 416 -4.97 -2.36 -28.71
CA SER A 416 -4.71 -3.68 -28.15
C SER A 416 -3.23 -4.00 -27.98
N HIS A 417 -2.85 -4.47 -26.80
CA HIS A 417 -1.55 -5.04 -26.48
C HIS A 417 -1.32 -6.37 -27.20
N LEU A 418 -2.35 -7.22 -27.32
CA LEU A 418 -2.27 -8.44 -28.12
C LEU A 418 -1.96 -8.15 -29.59
N ALA A 419 -2.55 -7.11 -30.17
CA ALA A 419 -2.23 -6.72 -31.55
C ALA A 419 -0.75 -6.31 -31.69
N TYR A 420 -0.16 -5.68 -30.68
CA TYR A 420 1.28 -5.39 -30.66
C TYR A 420 2.11 -6.67 -30.63
N ILE A 421 1.77 -7.63 -29.78
CA ILE A 421 2.44 -8.94 -29.70
C ILE A 421 2.34 -9.68 -31.03
N ASP A 422 1.16 -9.66 -31.67
CA ASP A 422 0.95 -10.30 -32.99
C ASP A 422 1.81 -9.65 -34.07
N ALA A 423 1.92 -8.33 -34.08
CA ALA A 423 2.78 -7.61 -35.02
C ALA A 423 4.26 -7.96 -34.81
N ALA A 424 4.72 -8.01 -33.57
CA ALA A 424 6.10 -8.40 -33.21
C ALA A 424 6.38 -9.85 -33.64
N ARG A 425 5.45 -10.78 -33.38
CA ARG A 425 5.56 -12.17 -33.82
C ARG A 425 5.62 -12.29 -35.34
N ALA A 426 4.77 -11.54 -36.08
CA ALA A 426 4.77 -11.51 -37.55
C ALA A 426 6.07 -10.92 -38.12
N ALA A 427 6.74 -10.05 -37.39
CA ALA A 427 8.06 -9.52 -37.71
C ALA A 427 9.21 -10.52 -37.43
N GLY A 428 8.92 -11.69 -36.87
CA GLY A 428 9.88 -12.74 -36.53
C GLY A 428 10.57 -12.56 -35.16
N GLU A 429 10.01 -11.77 -34.26
CA GLU A 429 10.55 -11.57 -32.92
C GLU A 429 10.18 -12.73 -31.98
N SER A 430 11.08 -13.03 -31.07
CA SER A 430 10.78 -13.89 -29.93
C SER A 430 9.96 -13.10 -28.92
N ILE A 431 8.78 -13.59 -28.58
CA ILE A 431 7.89 -12.92 -27.63
C ILE A 431 8.28 -13.25 -26.20
N SER A 432 8.39 -12.23 -25.39
CA SER A 432 8.67 -12.26 -23.94
C SER A 432 7.89 -11.14 -23.25
N SER A 433 7.99 -11.00 -21.92
CA SER A 433 7.42 -9.87 -21.20
C SER A 433 7.94 -8.51 -21.71
N ASN A 434 9.12 -8.48 -22.35
CA ASN A 434 9.67 -7.26 -22.93
C ASN A 434 8.73 -6.61 -23.96
N GLN A 435 8.13 -7.39 -24.86
CA GLN A 435 7.20 -6.86 -25.85
C GLN A 435 5.90 -6.34 -25.21
N VAL A 436 5.48 -6.94 -24.10
CA VAL A 436 4.35 -6.42 -23.31
C VAL A 436 4.69 -5.05 -22.72
N MET A 437 5.90 -4.91 -22.14
CA MET A 437 6.37 -3.63 -21.61
C MET A 437 6.54 -2.57 -22.70
N GLU A 438 7.08 -2.95 -23.87
CA GLU A 438 7.15 -2.06 -25.04
C GLU A 438 5.76 -1.53 -25.42
N SER A 439 4.77 -2.40 -25.50
CA SER A 439 3.39 -2.02 -25.78
C SER A 439 2.80 -1.12 -24.72
N PHE A 440 3.01 -1.44 -23.43
CA PHE A 440 2.55 -0.61 -22.32
C PHE A 440 3.12 0.81 -22.37
N TRP A 441 4.44 0.96 -22.47
CA TRP A 441 5.09 2.27 -22.51
C TRP A 441 4.72 3.08 -23.75
N ARG A 442 4.59 2.43 -24.89
CA ARG A 442 4.11 3.09 -26.10
C ARG A 442 2.74 3.72 -25.86
N GLN A 443 1.80 2.97 -25.30
CA GLN A 443 0.43 3.45 -25.08
C GLN A 443 0.39 4.48 -23.93
N ALA A 444 1.07 4.23 -22.82
CA ALA A 444 1.15 5.17 -21.71
C ALA A 444 1.67 6.56 -22.13
N VAL A 445 2.65 6.60 -23.05
CA VAL A 445 3.25 7.85 -23.51
C VAL A 445 2.52 8.47 -24.70
N THR A 446 2.14 7.68 -25.70
CA THR A 446 1.63 8.20 -27.00
C THR A 446 0.17 7.86 -27.28
N GLY A 447 -0.44 6.97 -26.52
CA GLY A 447 -1.83 6.54 -26.75
C GLY A 447 -2.82 7.71 -26.70
N PRO A 448 -3.85 7.75 -27.58
CA PRO A 448 -4.87 8.82 -27.56
C PRO A 448 -5.88 8.63 -26.43
N ASP A 449 -5.99 7.42 -25.88
CA ASP A 449 -6.94 7.00 -24.85
C ASP A 449 -6.34 7.05 -23.44
N GLN A 450 -5.66 8.14 -23.14
CA GLN A 450 -4.85 8.33 -21.93
C GLN A 450 -5.60 8.05 -20.61
N LEU A 451 -6.88 8.41 -20.53
CA LEU A 451 -7.68 8.12 -19.34
C LEU A 451 -7.87 6.60 -19.17
N ARG A 452 -8.08 5.86 -20.27
CA ARG A 452 -8.19 4.41 -20.26
C ARG A 452 -6.90 3.76 -19.74
N GLN A 453 -5.78 4.19 -20.28
CA GLN A 453 -4.46 3.71 -19.88
C GLN A 453 -4.18 3.95 -18.37
N ARG A 454 -4.55 5.12 -17.86
CA ARG A 454 -4.36 5.46 -16.45
C ARG A 454 -5.30 4.69 -15.52
N VAL A 455 -6.55 4.46 -15.94
CA VAL A 455 -7.52 3.65 -15.18
C VAL A 455 -7.13 2.18 -15.22
N ALA A 456 -6.70 1.66 -16.37
CA ALA A 456 -6.24 0.28 -16.49
C ALA A 456 -5.01 -0.01 -15.60
N LEU A 457 -4.05 0.93 -15.52
CA LEU A 457 -2.96 0.82 -14.55
C LEU A 457 -3.50 0.72 -13.11
N ALA A 458 -4.43 1.60 -12.72
CA ALA A 458 -5.03 1.55 -11.39
C ALA A 458 -5.78 0.23 -11.11
N LEU A 459 -6.44 -0.34 -12.11
CA LEU A 459 -7.11 -1.64 -12.02
C LEU A 459 -6.11 -2.80 -11.93
N SER A 460 -4.99 -2.75 -12.67
CA SER A 460 -3.95 -3.77 -12.61
C SER A 460 -3.24 -3.84 -11.24
N GLU A 461 -3.28 -2.76 -10.48
CA GLU A 461 -2.77 -2.69 -9.12
C GLU A 461 -3.80 -3.13 -8.06
N ILE A 462 -5.05 -3.31 -8.43
CA ILE A 462 -6.11 -3.88 -7.59
C ILE A 462 -6.27 -5.37 -7.89
N MET A 463 -6.39 -5.70 -9.16
CA MET A 463 -6.57 -7.06 -9.68
C MET A 463 -5.22 -7.56 -10.22
N VAL A 464 -4.33 -7.87 -9.30
CA VAL A 464 -2.90 -8.09 -9.56
C VAL A 464 -2.64 -9.43 -10.24
N ILE A 465 -1.87 -9.40 -11.32
CA ILE A 465 -1.08 -10.54 -11.83
C ILE A 465 0.39 -10.14 -11.81
N SER A 466 1.31 -11.11 -11.90
CA SER A 466 2.74 -10.80 -11.95
C SER A 466 3.52 -11.80 -12.76
N ASP A 467 4.43 -11.32 -13.63
CA ASP A 467 5.42 -12.13 -14.35
C ASP A 467 6.57 -12.64 -13.46
N GLN A 468 6.61 -12.25 -12.18
CA GLN A 468 7.43 -12.91 -11.16
C GLN A 468 7.00 -14.38 -10.97
N ASN A 469 5.77 -14.73 -11.29
CA ASN A 469 5.34 -16.10 -11.45
C ASN A 469 5.76 -16.61 -12.84
N ALA A 470 6.75 -17.49 -12.88
CA ALA A 470 7.33 -18.01 -14.12
C ALA A 470 6.34 -18.77 -15.05
N ASN A 471 5.13 -19.06 -14.57
CA ASN A 471 4.08 -19.70 -15.37
C ASN A 471 3.17 -18.68 -16.07
N VAL A 472 3.31 -17.39 -15.78
CA VAL A 472 2.58 -16.32 -16.47
C VAL A 472 3.22 -16.05 -17.83
N ASP A 473 2.45 -16.18 -18.88
CA ASP A 473 2.93 -16.05 -20.27
C ASP A 473 2.76 -14.62 -20.79
N PRO A 474 3.70 -14.09 -21.58
CA PRO A 474 3.61 -12.75 -22.17
C PRO A 474 2.34 -12.49 -22.98
N GLU A 475 1.84 -13.49 -23.72
CA GLU A 475 0.60 -13.36 -24.47
C GLU A 475 -0.61 -13.22 -23.54
N GLY A 476 -0.61 -13.96 -22.43
CA GLY A 476 -1.58 -13.82 -21.36
C GLY A 476 -1.53 -12.44 -20.70
N MET A 477 -0.33 -11.94 -20.41
CA MET A 477 -0.15 -10.58 -19.87
C MET A 477 -0.74 -9.50 -20.78
N ALA A 478 -0.45 -9.59 -22.08
CA ALA A 478 -0.97 -8.64 -23.06
C ALA A 478 -2.50 -8.70 -23.14
N ARG A 479 -3.07 -9.93 -23.16
CA ARG A 479 -4.52 -10.10 -23.11
C ARG A 479 -5.12 -9.52 -21.82
N TYR A 480 -4.47 -9.75 -20.68
CA TYR A 480 -4.97 -9.26 -19.40
C TYR A 480 -5.03 -7.74 -19.36
N LEU A 481 -4.04 -7.03 -19.91
CA LEU A 481 -4.11 -5.59 -20.11
C LEU A 481 -5.29 -5.19 -20.99
N ASP A 482 -5.48 -5.88 -22.13
CA ASP A 482 -6.62 -5.62 -23.04
C ASP A 482 -7.98 -5.81 -22.32
N VAL A 483 -8.09 -6.76 -21.38
CA VAL A 483 -9.29 -6.96 -20.55
C VAL A 483 -9.50 -5.77 -19.62
N LEU A 484 -8.49 -5.39 -18.85
CA LEU A 484 -8.59 -4.26 -17.92
C LEU A 484 -8.89 -2.94 -18.64
N GLU A 485 -8.29 -2.71 -19.80
CA GLU A 485 -8.57 -1.55 -20.64
C GLU A 485 -9.97 -1.59 -21.24
N GLY A 486 -10.43 -2.75 -21.70
CA GLY A 486 -11.77 -2.96 -22.23
C GLY A 486 -12.85 -2.60 -21.21
N ASP A 487 -12.64 -3.03 -19.98
CA ASP A 487 -13.57 -2.86 -18.87
C ASP A 487 -13.32 -1.59 -18.05
N ALA A 488 -12.27 -0.81 -18.32
CA ALA A 488 -11.96 0.42 -17.60
C ALA A 488 -13.15 1.40 -17.55
N PHE A 489 -14.02 1.35 -18.55
CA PHE A 489 -15.24 2.14 -18.68
C PHE A 489 -16.49 1.28 -18.87
N GLY A 490 -16.41 -0.01 -18.57
CA GLY A 490 -17.50 -0.98 -18.62
C GLY A 490 -18.31 -1.04 -17.34
N ASN A 491 -18.82 -2.22 -17.05
CA ASN A 491 -19.52 -2.51 -15.79
C ASN A 491 -18.64 -3.37 -14.90
N PHE A 492 -18.53 -3.04 -13.61
CA PHE A 492 -17.67 -3.73 -12.66
C PHE A 492 -18.03 -5.22 -12.50
N ARG A 493 -19.31 -5.61 -12.66
CA ARG A 493 -19.73 -7.02 -12.67
C ARG A 493 -19.11 -7.78 -13.87
N GLN A 494 -19.06 -7.11 -15.03
CA GLN A 494 -18.41 -7.68 -16.22
C GLN A 494 -16.91 -7.82 -15.98
N LEU A 495 -16.26 -6.78 -15.49
CA LEU A 495 -14.83 -6.80 -15.14
C LEU A 495 -14.50 -7.96 -14.20
N LEU A 496 -15.29 -8.17 -13.12
CA LEU A 496 -15.10 -9.32 -12.23
C LEU A 496 -15.19 -10.66 -12.97
N GLY A 497 -16.15 -10.78 -13.90
CA GLY A 497 -16.31 -11.99 -14.69
C GLY A 497 -15.14 -12.24 -15.64
N ASP A 498 -14.73 -11.21 -16.38
CA ASP A 498 -13.65 -11.30 -17.36
C ASP A 498 -12.29 -11.56 -16.71
N VAL A 499 -12.02 -10.94 -15.56
CA VAL A 499 -10.83 -11.24 -14.72
C VAL A 499 -10.89 -12.65 -14.14
N THR A 500 -12.06 -13.10 -13.65
CA THR A 500 -12.22 -14.45 -13.11
C THR A 500 -11.91 -15.53 -14.13
N LEU A 501 -12.38 -15.35 -15.35
CA LEU A 501 -12.18 -16.34 -16.42
C LEU A 501 -10.93 -16.09 -17.25
N ASP A 502 -10.15 -15.06 -16.96
CA ASP A 502 -8.88 -14.86 -17.65
C ASP A 502 -7.88 -15.95 -17.27
N PRO A 503 -7.32 -16.68 -18.24
CA PRO A 503 -6.39 -17.78 -17.97
C PRO A 503 -5.11 -17.33 -17.27
N THR A 504 -4.68 -16.06 -17.42
CA THR A 504 -3.50 -15.52 -16.76
C THR A 504 -3.76 -15.38 -15.26
N MET A 505 -4.93 -14.86 -14.88
CA MET A 505 -5.39 -14.83 -13.50
C MET A 505 -5.58 -16.25 -12.96
N GLY A 506 -6.16 -17.15 -13.77
CA GLY A 506 -6.32 -18.56 -13.43
C GLY A 506 -5.02 -19.26 -13.09
N VAL A 507 -3.95 -18.98 -13.85
CA VAL A 507 -2.58 -19.46 -13.56
C VAL A 507 -2.01 -18.78 -12.32
N TYR A 508 -2.13 -17.47 -12.22
CA TYR A 508 -1.50 -16.69 -11.15
C TYR A 508 -2.05 -17.05 -9.77
N LEU A 509 -3.37 -17.23 -9.62
CA LEU A 509 -4.03 -17.55 -8.37
C LEU A 509 -4.58 -19.00 -8.28
N ASN A 510 -4.07 -19.91 -9.12
CA ASN A 510 -4.37 -21.35 -9.05
C ASN A 510 -5.86 -21.69 -9.21
N MET A 511 -6.62 -20.91 -9.96
CA MET A 511 -7.99 -21.25 -10.36
C MET A 511 -8.02 -22.17 -11.57
N LEU A 512 -7.07 -22.00 -12.49
CA LEU A 512 -6.92 -22.88 -13.65
C LEU A 512 -6.68 -24.31 -13.19
N GLN A 513 -7.45 -25.26 -13.71
CA GLN A 513 -7.40 -26.71 -13.37
C GLN A 513 -7.62 -26.98 -11.87
N ASN A 514 -8.35 -26.09 -11.18
CA ASN A 514 -8.80 -26.34 -9.81
C ASN A 514 -9.94 -27.37 -9.84
N ASP A 515 -9.69 -28.56 -9.27
CA ASP A 515 -10.63 -29.68 -9.31
C ASP A 515 -11.57 -29.66 -8.09
N GLN A 516 -12.70 -30.37 -8.23
CA GLN A 516 -13.74 -30.52 -7.18
C GLN A 516 -13.21 -31.07 -5.84
N GLY A 517 -12.00 -31.63 -5.85
CA GLY A 517 -11.37 -32.23 -4.68
C GLY A 517 -11.82 -33.69 -4.43
N ASP A 518 -11.13 -34.32 -3.50
CA ASP A 518 -11.42 -35.67 -3.01
C ASP A 518 -11.37 -35.70 -1.49
N PRO A 519 -12.49 -35.43 -0.80
CA PRO A 519 -12.53 -35.41 0.66
C PRO A 519 -12.14 -36.73 1.32
N ALA A 520 -12.30 -37.87 0.61
CA ALA A 520 -11.91 -39.17 1.13
C ALA A 520 -10.40 -39.31 1.24
N ASN A 521 -9.65 -38.62 0.39
CA ASN A 521 -8.19 -38.57 0.40
C ASN A 521 -7.66 -37.24 0.97
N GLY A 522 -8.51 -36.39 1.55
CA GLY A 522 -8.13 -35.11 2.15
C GLY A 522 -7.73 -34.03 1.14
N ILE A 523 -8.11 -34.17 -0.14
CA ILE A 523 -7.88 -33.18 -1.19
C ILE A 523 -9.04 -32.21 -1.22
N ASN A 524 -8.75 -30.92 -1.07
CA ASN A 524 -9.75 -29.85 -1.12
C ASN A 524 -9.50 -28.93 -2.32
N PRO A 525 -10.55 -28.29 -2.86
CA PRO A 525 -10.37 -27.22 -3.86
C PRO A 525 -9.41 -26.14 -3.39
N ASN A 526 -8.68 -25.53 -4.32
CA ASN A 526 -7.75 -24.45 -4.03
C ASN A 526 -8.50 -23.18 -3.63
N GLU A 527 -8.11 -22.57 -2.50
CA GLU A 527 -8.77 -21.40 -1.92
C GLU A 527 -8.15 -20.06 -2.37
N ASN A 528 -7.03 -20.04 -3.10
CA ASN A 528 -6.32 -18.80 -3.41
C ASN A 528 -7.23 -17.78 -4.10
N TYR A 529 -7.77 -18.12 -5.26
CA TYR A 529 -8.64 -17.22 -6.00
C TYR A 529 -9.90 -16.84 -5.21
N ALA A 530 -10.49 -17.82 -4.51
CA ALA A 530 -11.65 -17.59 -3.66
C ALA A 530 -11.38 -16.55 -2.56
N ARG A 531 -10.18 -16.53 -2.01
CA ARG A 531 -9.77 -15.54 -1.01
C ARG A 531 -9.57 -14.18 -1.63
N GLU A 532 -8.81 -14.11 -2.73
CA GLU A 532 -8.40 -12.83 -3.29
C GLU A 532 -9.54 -12.09 -3.99
N ILE A 533 -10.47 -12.78 -4.63
CA ILE A 533 -11.64 -12.11 -5.23
C ILE A 533 -12.50 -11.42 -4.17
N ASN A 534 -12.62 -12.01 -2.98
CA ASN A 534 -13.33 -11.39 -1.86
C ASN A 534 -12.48 -10.32 -1.16
N GLN A 535 -11.24 -10.64 -0.79
CA GLN A 535 -10.39 -9.82 0.05
C GLN A 535 -9.83 -8.60 -0.66
N LEU A 536 -9.24 -8.80 -1.86
CA LEU A 536 -8.47 -7.76 -2.56
C LEU A 536 -9.24 -7.11 -3.71
N PHE A 537 -10.09 -7.88 -4.41
CA PHE A 537 -10.68 -7.43 -5.66
C PHE A 537 -12.09 -6.85 -5.50
N SER A 538 -12.78 -7.06 -4.36
CA SER A 538 -14.18 -6.68 -4.29
C SER A 538 -14.70 -6.14 -2.96
N ILE A 539 -14.65 -6.89 -1.84
CA ILE A 539 -15.38 -6.54 -0.62
C ILE A 539 -14.50 -6.23 0.59
N GLY A 540 -13.24 -6.68 0.57
CA GLY A 540 -12.32 -6.48 1.70
C GLY A 540 -12.61 -7.39 2.91
N LEU A 541 -11.86 -7.18 3.99
CA LEU A 541 -11.91 -8.03 5.19
C LEU A 541 -13.06 -7.71 6.15
N TYR A 542 -13.54 -6.47 6.14
CA TYR A 542 -14.48 -5.96 7.13
C TYR A 542 -15.65 -5.22 6.47
N GLU A 543 -16.82 -5.33 7.10
CA GLU A 543 -18.04 -4.62 6.68
C GLU A 543 -17.83 -3.10 6.71
N LEU A 544 -18.29 -2.44 5.66
CA LEU A 544 -18.14 -1.00 5.46
C LEU A 544 -19.49 -0.30 5.37
N ASN A 545 -19.57 0.88 5.96
CA ASN A 545 -20.57 1.87 5.62
C ASN A 545 -20.38 2.37 4.19
N PRO A 546 -21.38 2.98 3.56
CA PRO A 546 -21.26 3.53 2.20
C PRO A 546 -20.17 4.60 2.04
N ASP A 547 -19.64 5.14 3.12
CA ASP A 547 -18.54 6.12 3.16
C ASP A 547 -17.16 5.49 3.42
N GLY A 548 -17.08 4.16 3.41
CA GLY A 548 -15.85 3.41 3.64
C GLY A 548 -15.40 3.31 5.10
N THR A 549 -16.18 3.81 6.05
CA THR A 549 -15.93 3.59 7.48
C THR A 549 -16.35 2.18 7.89
N LEU A 550 -15.68 1.64 8.91
CA LEU A 550 -15.95 0.28 9.40
C LEU A 550 -17.32 0.19 10.09
N ILE A 551 -18.03 -0.90 9.84
CA ILE A 551 -19.18 -1.29 10.65
C ILE A 551 -18.66 -2.13 11.83
N LEU A 552 -19.04 -1.71 13.04
CA LEU A 552 -18.57 -2.33 14.28
C LEU A 552 -19.70 -3.17 14.90
N ASP A 553 -19.30 -4.27 15.54
CA ASP A 553 -20.21 -5.08 16.35
C ASP A 553 -20.56 -4.40 17.69
N ALA A 554 -21.36 -5.06 18.51
CA ALA A 554 -21.75 -4.55 19.84
C ALA A 554 -20.58 -4.35 20.82
N ASN A 555 -19.39 -4.90 20.51
CA ASN A 555 -18.18 -4.76 21.31
C ASN A 555 -17.23 -3.70 20.74
N GLY A 556 -17.62 -3.04 19.65
CA GLY A 556 -16.78 -2.05 18.96
C GLY A 556 -15.71 -2.67 18.06
N LEU A 557 -15.82 -3.96 17.71
CA LEU A 557 -14.89 -4.64 16.80
C LEU A 557 -15.42 -4.63 15.38
N PRO A 558 -14.53 -4.49 14.36
CA PRO A 558 -14.92 -4.59 12.96
C PRO A 558 -15.58 -5.95 12.66
N ILE A 559 -16.70 -5.93 11.96
CA ILE A 559 -17.42 -7.13 11.54
C ILE A 559 -16.73 -7.69 10.30
N PRO A 560 -16.30 -8.97 10.31
CA PRO A 560 -15.73 -9.60 9.11
C PRO A 560 -16.78 -9.74 8.01
N THR A 561 -16.38 -9.50 6.76
CA THR A 561 -17.24 -9.68 5.57
C THR A 561 -17.56 -11.15 5.28
N TYR A 562 -16.66 -12.04 5.63
CA TYR A 562 -16.77 -13.47 5.37
C TYR A 562 -16.05 -14.29 6.45
N ASN A 563 -16.38 -15.56 6.51
CA ASN A 563 -15.71 -16.56 7.34
C ASN A 563 -15.05 -17.64 6.46
N GLN A 564 -14.37 -18.60 7.10
CA GLN A 564 -13.68 -19.68 6.38
C GLN A 564 -14.64 -20.60 5.60
N ASP A 565 -15.88 -20.77 6.05
CA ASP A 565 -16.85 -21.60 5.34
C ASP A 565 -17.29 -20.97 4.02
N ALA A 566 -17.45 -19.64 4.00
CA ALA A 566 -17.69 -18.89 2.76
C ALA A 566 -16.52 -19.05 1.77
N ILE A 567 -15.26 -18.95 2.23
CA ILE A 567 -14.09 -19.15 1.36
C ILE A 567 -14.08 -20.57 0.76
N LYS A 568 -14.37 -21.59 1.54
CA LYS A 568 -14.50 -22.96 1.04
C LYS A 568 -15.62 -23.09 0.02
N GLY A 569 -16.76 -22.43 0.25
CA GLY A 569 -17.86 -22.40 -0.69
C GLY A 569 -17.47 -21.76 -2.02
N PHE A 570 -16.78 -20.62 -1.99
CA PHE A 570 -16.24 -19.99 -3.20
C PHE A 570 -15.18 -20.85 -3.88
N ALA A 571 -14.29 -21.50 -3.11
CA ALA A 571 -13.30 -22.42 -3.69
C ALA A 571 -13.97 -23.53 -4.50
N GLN A 572 -15.12 -24.05 -4.02
CA GLN A 572 -15.93 -25.02 -4.74
C GLN A 572 -16.60 -24.44 -5.98
N VAL A 573 -17.04 -23.16 -5.95
CA VAL A 573 -17.59 -22.46 -7.13
C VAL A 573 -16.54 -22.39 -8.24
N PHE A 574 -15.28 -22.12 -7.91
CA PHE A 574 -14.18 -21.92 -8.84
C PHE A 574 -13.49 -23.21 -9.27
N THR A 575 -14.13 -24.36 -9.11
CA THR A 575 -13.66 -25.65 -9.63
C THR A 575 -14.17 -25.92 -11.05
N GLY A 576 -13.45 -26.75 -11.80
CA GLY A 576 -13.85 -27.22 -13.11
C GLY A 576 -13.64 -26.21 -14.24
N TRP A 577 -12.63 -25.33 -14.13
CA TRP A 577 -12.26 -24.36 -15.16
C TRP A 577 -10.86 -24.67 -15.69
N THR A 578 -10.69 -24.76 -17.03
CA THR A 578 -9.41 -25.03 -17.68
C THR A 578 -9.27 -24.26 -18.98
N TRP A 579 -8.20 -24.52 -19.73
CA TRP A 579 -7.92 -23.91 -21.01
C TRP A 579 -9.05 -24.09 -22.01
N ALA A 580 -9.39 -23.03 -22.75
CA ALA A 580 -10.38 -23.08 -23.79
C ALA A 580 -9.93 -23.90 -25.00
N GLY A 581 -10.85 -24.68 -25.60
CA GLY A 581 -10.65 -25.49 -26.82
C GLY A 581 -10.13 -26.89 -26.53
N GLY A 582 -10.27 -27.38 -25.29
CA GLY A 582 -9.95 -28.76 -24.92
C GLY A 582 -10.86 -29.79 -25.55
N ASP A 583 -10.38 -31.03 -25.73
CA ASP A 583 -11.19 -32.18 -26.20
C ASP A 583 -11.92 -32.80 -24.99
N HIS A 584 -13.23 -32.55 -24.91
CA HIS A 584 -14.11 -33.09 -23.87
C HIS A 584 -14.40 -34.57 -23.96
N GLY A 585 -13.81 -35.31 -24.95
CA GLY A 585 -14.01 -36.73 -25.14
C GLY A 585 -13.42 -37.62 -24.06
N ASP A 586 -12.41 -37.13 -23.32
CA ASP A 586 -11.82 -37.76 -22.15
C ASP A 586 -11.74 -36.74 -21.00
N PRO A 587 -12.36 -37.00 -19.83
CA PRO A 587 -12.31 -36.11 -18.67
C PRO A 587 -10.87 -35.81 -18.18
N ASN A 588 -9.91 -36.68 -18.42
CA ASN A 588 -8.52 -36.47 -18.01
C ASN A 588 -7.85 -35.34 -18.81
N ASN A 589 -8.36 -34.98 -19.99
CA ASN A 589 -7.86 -33.85 -20.77
C ASN A 589 -8.06 -32.50 -20.07
N PHE A 590 -8.84 -32.46 -18.99
CA PHE A 590 -8.94 -31.31 -18.08
C PHE A 590 -7.56 -30.85 -17.59
N TYR A 591 -6.64 -31.77 -17.37
CA TYR A 591 -5.30 -31.49 -16.85
C TYR A 591 -4.26 -31.31 -17.95
N ASP A 592 -4.66 -31.41 -19.23
CA ASP A 592 -3.71 -31.26 -20.32
C ASP A 592 -3.16 -29.84 -20.38
N TYR A 593 -1.85 -29.75 -20.59
CA TYR A 593 -1.22 -28.47 -20.88
C TYR A 593 -1.48 -28.09 -22.35
N ASN A 594 -2.61 -27.43 -22.58
CA ASN A 594 -3.01 -26.90 -23.89
C ASN A 594 -3.28 -25.38 -23.75
N PRO A 595 -2.23 -24.58 -23.56
CA PRO A 595 -2.39 -23.19 -23.20
C PRO A 595 -3.08 -22.38 -24.28
N ASN A 596 -4.19 -21.77 -23.93
CA ASN A 596 -4.92 -20.80 -24.75
C ASN A 596 -5.03 -19.49 -23.95
N TRP A 597 -4.06 -18.63 -24.10
CA TRP A 597 -4.00 -17.35 -23.39
C TRP A 597 -4.96 -16.30 -23.95
N ARG A 598 -5.63 -16.59 -25.09
CA ARG A 598 -6.44 -15.61 -25.83
C ARG A 598 -7.93 -15.68 -25.52
N GLN A 599 -8.38 -16.80 -25.01
CA GLN A 599 -9.80 -17.02 -24.73
C GLN A 599 -10.01 -17.20 -23.23
N PRO A 600 -11.19 -16.80 -22.71
CA PRO A 600 -11.56 -17.13 -21.35
C PRO A 600 -11.45 -18.62 -21.07
N MET A 601 -11.15 -19.02 -19.83
CA MET A 601 -11.23 -20.42 -19.40
C MET A 601 -12.59 -21.01 -19.69
N GLU A 602 -12.64 -22.29 -20.04
CA GLU A 602 -13.87 -23.02 -20.32
C GLU A 602 -14.24 -23.99 -19.18
N ALA A 603 -15.53 -24.29 -19.09
CA ALA A 603 -16.10 -25.10 -18.00
C ALA A 603 -16.03 -26.60 -18.32
N TRP A 604 -15.60 -27.40 -17.35
CA TRP A 604 -15.58 -28.85 -17.37
C TRP A 604 -16.44 -29.38 -16.21
N PRO A 605 -17.73 -29.72 -16.47
CA PRO A 605 -18.69 -30.09 -15.42
C PRO A 605 -18.28 -31.29 -14.57
N GLU A 606 -17.51 -32.23 -15.14
CA GLU A 606 -17.01 -33.41 -14.46
C GLU A 606 -16.01 -33.10 -13.35
N HIS A 607 -15.34 -31.93 -13.42
CA HIS A 607 -14.37 -31.44 -12.46
C HIS A 607 -14.93 -30.35 -11.53
N HIS A 608 -16.22 -30.05 -11.69
CA HIS A 608 -16.87 -29.06 -10.84
C HIS A 608 -17.50 -29.72 -9.59
N SER A 609 -17.35 -29.06 -8.46
CA SER A 609 -17.93 -29.52 -7.19
C SER A 609 -19.45 -29.66 -7.25
N PRO A 610 -20.02 -30.87 -7.10
CA PRO A 610 -21.47 -31.10 -7.28
C PRO A 610 -22.31 -30.74 -6.05
N GLY A 611 -21.67 -30.48 -4.89
CA GLY A 611 -22.34 -30.22 -3.61
C GLY A 611 -22.98 -28.83 -3.53
N SER A 612 -23.81 -28.60 -2.51
CA SER A 612 -24.27 -27.28 -2.15
C SER A 612 -23.12 -26.44 -1.60
N LYS A 613 -23.11 -25.12 -1.85
CA LYS A 613 -22.04 -24.21 -1.48
C LYS A 613 -22.57 -23.08 -0.62
N VAL A 614 -21.96 -22.88 0.55
CA VAL A 614 -22.30 -21.79 1.46
C VAL A 614 -21.38 -20.60 1.13
N LEU A 615 -21.98 -19.45 0.83
CA LEU A 615 -21.29 -18.23 0.43
C LEU A 615 -21.52 -17.10 1.44
N LEU A 616 -21.30 -15.85 0.99
CA LEU A 616 -21.44 -14.64 1.82
C LEU A 616 -22.81 -14.56 2.49
N GLY A 617 -22.83 -14.09 3.74
CA GLY A 617 -24.06 -13.92 4.50
C GLY A 617 -24.86 -15.21 4.74
N GLY A 618 -24.24 -16.39 4.51
CA GLY A 618 -24.92 -17.68 4.64
C GLY A 618 -25.81 -18.04 3.43
N ALA A 619 -25.68 -17.33 2.31
CA ALA A 619 -26.34 -17.71 1.05
C ALA A 619 -25.90 -19.10 0.61
N VAL A 620 -26.84 -19.94 0.15
CA VAL A 620 -26.57 -21.32 -0.25
C VAL A 620 -26.88 -21.50 -1.72
N LEU A 621 -25.87 -21.85 -2.51
CA LEU A 621 -26.09 -22.35 -3.87
C LEU A 621 -26.50 -23.82 -3.79
N PRO A 622 -27.56 -24.25 -4.52
CA PRO A 622 -28.01 -25.61 -4.50
C PRO A 622 -27.04 -26.58 -5.14
N ALA A 623 -27.06 -27.83 -4.72
CA ALA A 623 -26.28 -28.89 -5.32
C ALA A 623 -26.73 -29.16 -6.77
N GLY A 624 -25.81 -29.62 -7.62
CA GLY A 624 -26.06 -30.06 -9.00
C GLY A 624 -26.18 -28.93 -10.02
N GLN A 625 -25.79 -27.71 -9.67
CA GLN A 625 -25.62 -26.60 -10.64
C GLN A 625 -24.40 -26.82 -11.53
N THR A 626 -24.45 -26.24 -12.73
CA THR A 626 -23.30 -26.22 -13.65
C THR A 626 -22.25 -25.22 -13.15
N PRO A 627 -20.96 -25.34 -13.56
CA PRO A 627 -19.91 -24.37 -13.23
C PRO A 627 -20.31 -22.93 -13.54
N GLN A 628 -20.98 -22.70 -14.69
CA GLN A 628 -21.41 -21.36 -15.09
C GLN A 628 -22.52 -20.81 -14.20
N GLN A 629 -23.51 -21.65 -13.81
CA GLN A 629 -24.58 -21.21 -12.91
C GLN A 629 -24.06 -20.80 -11.53
N ASP A 630 -23.14 -21.59 -10.99
CA ASP A 630 -22.50 -21.28 -9.70
C ASP A 630 -21.63 -20.02 -9.81
N LEU A 631 -20.86 -19.89 -10.88
CA LEU A 631 -20.03 -18.72 -11.12
C LEU A 631 -20.86 -17.44 -11.19
N ASP A 632 -21.90 -17.43 -12.04
CA ASP A 632 -22.75 -16.26 -12.20
C ASP A 632 -23.43 -15.86 -10.90
N ALA A 633 -23.98 -16.83 -10.16
CA ALA A 633 -24.63 -16.58 -8.88
C ALA A 633 -23.65 -16.06 -7.82
N ALA A 634 -22.43 -16.60 -7.78
CA ALA A 634 -21.40 -16.18 -6.84
C ALA A 634 -20.87 -14.77 -7.14
N LEU A 635 -20.63 -14.46 -8.41
CA LEU A 635 -20.20 -13.13 -8.83
C LEU A 635 -21.30 -12.08 -8.64
N ASP A 636 -22.56 -12.44 -8.87
CA ASP A 636 -23.71 -11.58 -8.58
C ASP A 636 -23.83 -11.28 -7.08
N LEU A 637 -23.60 -12.30 -6.24
CA LEU A 637 -23.62 -12.13 -4.78
C LEU A 637 -22.51 -11.19 -4.32
N ILE A 638 -21.28 -11.34 -4.84
CA ILE A 638 -20.17 -10.42 -4.57
C ILE A 638 -20.55 -9.02 -5.06
N PHE A 639 -20.96 -8.88 -6.32
CA PHE A 639 -21.26 -7.58 -6.93
C PHE A 639 -22.36 -6.82 -6.19
N GLN A 640 -23.38 -7.52 -5.66
CA GLN A 640 -24.44 -6.91 -4.89
C GLN A 640 -24.04 -6.56 -3.45
N HIS A 641 -22.89 -7.04 -2.98
CA HIS A 641 -22.45 -6.75 -1.62
C HIS A 641 -22.27 -5.24 -1.39
N PRO A 642 -22.77 -4.69 -0.26
CA PRO A 642 -22.70 -3.25 0.02
C PRO A 642 -21.27 -2.67 -0.01
N ASN A 643 -20.28 -3.47 0.36
CA ASN A 643 -18.89 -3.05 0.45
C ASN A 643 -18.24 -2.71 -0.90
N VAL A 644 -18.69 -3.30 -2.02
CA VAL A 644 -17.97 -3.18 -3.30
C VAL A 644 -17.79 -1.71 -3.71
N GLY A 645 -18.87 -0.93 -3.61
CA GLY A 645 -18.81 0.50 -3.94
C GLY A 645 -17.75 1.25 -3.13
N PRO A 646 -17.87 1.34 -1.80
CA PRO A 646 -16.90 2.07 -0.98
C PRO A 646 -15.48 1.48 -1.04
N PHE A 647 -15.32 0.17 -1.14
CA PHE A 647 -14.02 -0.49 -1.20
C PHE A 647 -13.25 -0.15 -2.49
N ILE A 648 -13.89 -0.29 -3.64
CA ILE A 648 -13.28 0.02 -4.95
C ILE A 648 -13.10 1.53 -5.13
N CYS A 649 -14.07 2.34 -4.74
CA CYS A 649 -13.96 3.79 -4.80
C CYS A 649 -12.77 4.30 -4.01
N ARG A 650 -12.56 3.82 -2.77
CA ARG A 650 -11.40 4.21 -1.96
C ARG A 650 -10.09 3.90 -2.68
N GLN A 651 -9.94 2.70 -3.21
CA GLN A 651 -8.71 2.27 -3.88
C GLN A 651 -8.44 3.06 -5.16
N LEU A 652 -9.46 3.32 -5.97
CA LEU A 652 -9.31 4.13 -7.20
C LEU A 652 -8.99 5.59 -6.87
N ILE A 653 -9.63 6.19 -5.86
CA ILE A 653 -9.31 7.55 -5.41
C ILE A 653 -7.84 7.63 -4.96
N GLN A 654 -7.37 6.62 -4.21
CA GLN A 654 -5.98 6.58 -3.73
C GLN A 654 -4.98 6.51 -4.87
N ARG A 655 -5.28 5.78 -5.93
CA ARG A 655 -4.40 5.66 -7.10
C ARG A 655 -4.45 6.89 -7.99
N LEU A 656 -5.60 7.55 -8.14
CA LEU A 656 -5.76 8.64 -9.08
C LEU A 656 -5.55 10.03 -8.44
N VAL A 657 -6.01 10.25 -7.20
CA VAL A 657 -6.16 11.61 -6.64
C VAL A 657 -5.39 11.83 -5.34
N THR A 658 -5.72 11.11 -4.27
CA THR A 658 -5.17 11.35 -2.92
C THR A 658 -5.09 10.08 -2.10
N SER A 659 -4.02 9.89 -1.33
CA SER A 659 -3.85 8.73 -0.45
C SER A 659 -4.90 8.67 0.68
N ASN A 660 -5.45 9.80 1.10
CA ASN A 660 -6.35 9.90 2.23
C ASN A 660 -7.67 10.58 1.84
N PRO A 661 -8.54 9.91 1.03
CA PRO A 661 -9.86 10.46 0.73
C PRO A 661 -10.70 10.56 2.00
N SER A 662 -11.50 11.63 2.12
CA SER A 662 -12.46 11.72 3.20
C SER A 662 -13.58 10.67 3.05
N PRO A 663 -14.26 10.28 4.14
CA PRO A 663 -15.45 9.45 4.05
C PRO A 663 -16.52 10.05 3.12
N ALA A 664 -16.66 11.37 3.10
CA ALA A 664 -17.61 12.04 2.22
C ALA A 664 -17.28 11.86 0.72
N TYR A 665 -15.99 11.88 0.38
CA TYR A 665 -15.55 11.61 -1.00
C TYR A 665 -15.83 10.16 -1.40
N ILE A 666 -15.45 9.21 -0.53
CA ILE A 666 -15.73 7.78 -0.75
C ILE A 666 -17.24 7.58 -0.92
N TYR A 667 -18.06 8.19 -0.05
CA TYR A 667 -19.52 8.10 -0.13
C TYR A 667 -20.06 8.56 -1.49
N ARG A 668 -19.66 9.73 -1.98
CA ARG A 668 -20.13 10.27 -3.26
C ARG A 668 -19.74 9.36 -4.43
N CYS A 669 -18.52 8.84 -4.44
CA CYS A 669 -18.09 7.86 -5.42
C CYS A 669 -18.89 6.54 -5.30
N ALA A 670 -19.09 6.03 -4.08
CA ALA A 670 -19.89 4.82 -3.84
C ALA A 670 -21.37 5.00 -4.25
N GLN A 671 -21.93 6.20 -4.15
CA GLN A 671 -23.26 6.49 -4.69
C GLN A 671 -23.29 6.39 -6.22
N ALA A 672 -22.26 6.92 -6.92
CA ALA A 672 -22.12 6.77 -8.36
C ALA A 672 -21.94 5.29 -8.77
N PHE A 673 -21.19 4.51 -7.98
CA PHE A 673 -21.08 3.06 -8.16
C PHE A 673 -22.44 2.37 -7.96
N ALA A 674 -23.20 2.76 -6.95
CA ALA A 674 -24.51 2.15 -6.65
C ALA A 674 -25.57 2.47 -7.73
N ASN A 675 -25.48 3.65 -8.33
CA ASN A 675 -26.38 4.10 -9.38
C ASN A 675 -25.74 5.26 -10.17
N ASP A 676 -25.55 5.05 -11.46
CA ASP A 676 -25.01 6.03 -12.42
C ASP A 676 -25.93 7.23 -12.69
N GLY A 677 -27.12 7.30 -12.06
CA GLY A 677 -28.18 8.25 -12.31
C GLY A 677 -29.23 7.76 -13.34
N GLN A 678 -29.00 6.60 -13.96
CA GLN A 678 -29.95 5.95 -14.88
C GLN A 678 -30.43 4.58 -14.36
N GLY A 679 -30.02 4.21 -13.16
CA GLY A 679 -30.39 2.95 -12.51
C GLY A 679 -29.37 1.81 -12.68
N VAL A 680 -28.20 2.07 -13.25
CA VAL A 680 -27.15 1.07 -13.44
C VAL A 680 -26.18 1.08 -12.26
N ARG A 681 -25.98 -0.08 -11.63
CA ARG A 681 -24.95 -0.30 -10.63
C ARG A 681 -23.64 -0.69 -11.31
N GLY A 682 -22.51 -0.19 -10.82
CA GLY A 682 -21.17 -0.57 -11.24
C GLY A 682 -20.75 0.01 -12.58
N ASP A 683 -21.39 1.07 -13.09
CA ASP A 683 -20.92 1.79 -14.27
C ASP A 683 -19.60 2.51 -13.95
N MET A 684 -18.50 2.01 -14.53
CA MET A 684 -17.17 2.53 -14.28
C MET A 684 -16.93 3.92 -14.88
N ARG A 685 -17.68 4.32 -15.91
CA ARG A 685 -17.64 5.71 -16.42
C ARG A 685 -18.16 6.68 -15.37
N ALA A 686 -19.28 6.33 -14.75
CA ALA A 686 -19.85 7.13 -13.68
C ALA A 686 -18.91 7.20 -12.47
N VAL A 687 -18.27 6.07 -12.10
CA VAL A 687 -17.29 5.99 -11.01
C VAL A 687 -16.08 6.87 -11.30
N VAL A 688 -15.45 6.73 -12.45
CA VAL A 688 -14.27 7.52 -12.85
C VAL A 688 -14.60 9.00 -12.93
N ALA A 689 -15.76 9.36 -13.49
CA ALA A 689 -16.24 10.75 -13.52
C ALA A 689 -16.46 11.28 -12.10
N ALA A 690 -17.11 10.50 -11.22
CA ALA A 690 -17.33 10.89 -9.83
C ALA A 690 -16.02 11.11 -9.07
N ILE A 691 -14.98 10.28 -9.34
CA ILE A 691 -13.65 10.47 -8.74
C ILE A 691 -13.01 11.76 -9.24
N LEU A 692 -12.88 11.92 -10.55
CA LEU A 692 -12.09 13.01 -11.12
C LEU A 692 -12.78 14.39 -11.04
N LEU A 693 -14.10 14.42 -10.94
CA LEU A 693 -14.89 15.66 -10.86
C LEU A 693 -15.36 15.99 -9.44
N ASP A 694 -15.02 15.16 -8.46
CA ASP A 694 -15.42 15.42 -7.08
C ASP A 694 -14.90 16.77 -6.57
N TYR A 695 -15.65 17.34 -5.63
CA TYR A 695 -15.28 18.59 -4.97
C TYR A 695 -13.88 18.50 -4.33
N GLU A 696 -13.53 17.39 -3.68
CA GLU A 696 -12.22 17.21 -3.07
C GLU A 696 -11.09 17.05 -4.08
N ALA A 697 -11.37 16.50 -5.26
CA ALA A 697 -10.39 16.44 -6.34
C ALA A 697 -10.15 17.80 -7.00
N ARG A 698 -11.18 18.66 -7.06
CA ARG A 698 -11.14 19.90 -7.86
C ARG A 698 -10.93 21.18 -7.06
N ALA A 699 -11.50 21.27 -5.84
CA ALA A 699 -11.40 22.50 -5.07
C ALA A 699 -9.97 22.77 -4.59
N THR A 700 -9.45 23.95 -4.93
CA THR A 700 -8.08 24.37 -4.58
C THR A 700 -7.87 24.53 -3.07
N THR A 701 -8.95 24.63 -2.31
CA THR A 701 -8.92 24.73 -0.84
C THR A 701 -8.37 23.48 -0.15
N PHE A 702 -8.36 22.33 -0.82
CA PHE A 702 -7.75 21.10 -0.29
C PHE A 702 -6.25 21.03 -0.52
N VAL A 703 -5.72 21.67 -1.56
CA VAL A 703 -4.31 21.61 -1.92
C VAL A 703 -3.36 21.95 -0.75
N PRO A 704 -3.62 22.96 0.11
CA PRO A 704 -2.78 23.26 1.26
C PRO A 704 -3.03 22.35 2.48
N GLN A 705 -4.03 21.46 2.47
CA GLN A 705 -4.35 20.60 3.59
C GLN A 705 -3.23 19.56 3.81
N PRO A 706 -2.73 19.36 5.04
CA PRO A 706 -1.60 18.47 5.31
C PRO A 706 -1.81 17.02 4.89
N GLY A 707 -3.05 16.51 4.98
CA GLY A 707 -3.42 15.14 4.61
C GLY A 707 -3.81 14.95 3.15
N TYR A 708 -3.85 16.01 2.33
CA TYR A 708 -4.30 15.94 0.95
C TYR A 708 -3.14 15.70 -0.02
N GLY A 709 -3.40 14.84 -1.01
CA GLY A 709 -2.45 14.47 -2.04
C GLY A 709 -1.91 13.05 -1.85
N LYS A 710 -0.97 12.69 -2.67
CA LYS A 710 -0.29 11.38 -2.67
C LYS A 710 1.16 11.52 -3.13
N LEU A 711 2.00 10.58 -2.81
CA LEU A 711 3.28 10.41 -3.48
C LEU A 711 3.00 9.90 -4.91
N ARG A 712 3.59 10.48 -5.94
CA ARG A 712 3.45 9.98 -7.30
C ARG A 712 4.16 8.65 -7.45
N GLU A 713 3.46 7.68 -8.00
CA GLU A 713 4.05 6.40 -8.36
C GLU A 713 5.23 6.61 -9.33
N PRO A 714 6.34 5.92 -9.13
CA PRO A 714 7.51 6.03 -9.99
C PRO A 714 7.20 5.77 -11.47
N ILE A 715 6.36 4.79 -11.79
CA ILE A 715 5.86 4.52 -13.17
C ILE A 715 5.17 5.76 -13.76
N VAL A 716 4.29 6.41 -12.98
CA VAL A 716 3.56 7.61 -13.43
C VAL A 716 4.52 8.79 -13.62
N ARG A 717 5.55 8.91 -12.77
CA ARG A 717 6.60 9.94 -12.93
C ARG A 717 7.38 9.76 -14.21
N LEU A 718 7.84 8.53 -14.50
CA LEU A 718 8.54 8.22 -15.75
C LEU A 718 7.66 8.49 -16.97
N GLY A 719 6.41 8.04 -16.94
CA GLY A 719 5.44 8.30 -18.00
C GLY A 719 5.25 9.81 -18.22
N HIS A 720 5.14 10.58 -17.13
CA HIS A 720 5.01 12.05 -17.23
C HIS A 720 6.27 12.71 -17.82
N LEU A 721 7.46 12.32 -17.37
CA LEU A 721 8.72 12.81 -17.91
C LEU A 721 8.81 12.59 -19.43
N LEU A 722 8.53 11.37 -19.89
CA LEU A 722 8.57 11.01 -21.32
C LEU A 722 7.53 11.79 -22.12
N ARG A 723 6.34 12.01 -21.60
CA ARG A 723 5.28 12.81 -22.21
C ARG A 723 5.63 14.30 -22.25
N ALA A 724 6.03 14.88 -21.14
CA ALA A 724 6.36 16.31 -21.04
C ALA A 724 7.56 16.72 -21.92
N THR A 725 8.40 15.75 -22.27
CA THR A 725 9.52 15.95 -23.18
C THR A 725 9.21 15.49 -24.62
N ASN A 726 8.00 15.05 -24.92
CA ASN A 726 7.67 14.46 -26.22
C ASN A 726 8.75 13.46 -26.66
N ALA A 727 9.08 12.52 -25.76
CA ALA A 727 10.14 11.55 -26.00
C ALA A 727 9.87 10.73 -27.27
N THR A 728 10.94 10.44 -28.00
CA THR A 728 10.84 9.73 -29.28
C THR A 728 11.55 8.37 -29.19
N PRO A 729 10.90 7.31 -29.67
CA PRO A 729 11.53 6.00 -29.77
C PRO A 729 12.57 5.98 -30.91
N PRO A 730 13.41 4.93 -30.98
CA PRO A 730 14.27 4.67 -32.13
C PRO A 730 13.47 4.52 -33.46
N ALA A 731 14.19 4.45 -34.59
CA ALA A 731 13.59 4.39 -35.92
C ALA A 731 12.66 3.18 -36.15
N ASP A 732 12.77 2.14 -35.32
CA ASP A 732 11.89 0.95 -35.38
C ASP A 732 10.61 1.10 -34.53
N ASP A 733 10.36 2.28 -33.95
CA ASP A 733 9.18 2.62 -33.14
C ASP A 733 8.96 1.71 -31.90
N LYS A 734 10.05 1.18 -31.31
CA LYS A 734 9.98 0.30 -30.14
C LYS A 734 10.31 1.01 -28.84
N TRP A 735 9.44 0.84 -27.86
CA TRP A 735 9.54 1.45 -26.54
C TRP A 735 10.20 0.50 -25.53
N ARG A 736 11.50 0.25 -25.68
CA ARG A 736 12.27 -0.77 -24.96
C ARG A 736 12.57 -0.40 -23.51
N ILE A 737 11.58 -0.01 -22.75
CA ILE A 737 11.63 0.09 -21.30
C ILE A 737 11.11 -1.23 -20.76
N TRP A 738 12.00 -2.19 -20.51
CA TRP A 738 11.62 -3.59 -20.27
C TRP A 738 11.43 -3.93 -18.80
N ASP A 739 12.32 -3.45 -17.95
CA ASP A 739 12.30 -3.72 -16.53
C ASP A 739 12.78 -2.49 -15.77
N THR A 740 11.89 -1.96 -14.96
CA THR A 740 12.14 -0.81 -14.07
C THR A 740 12.07 -1.21 -12.58
N SER A 741 12.01 -2.52 -12.29
CA SER A 741 11.79 -3.04 -10.93
C SER A 741 13.07 -3.16 -10.09
N ASP A 742 14.26 -2.88 -10.63
CA ASP A 742 15.49 -2.91 -9.83
C ASP A 742 15.48 -1.78 -8.79
N PRO A 743 15.54 -2.09 -7.47
CA PRO A 743 15.53 -1.06 -6.44
C PRO A 743 16.83 -0.24 -6.39
N GLY A 744 17.94 -0.77 -6.90
CA GLY A 744 19.25 -0.10 -6.90
C GLY A 744 19.52 0.77 -8.14
N TYR A 745 18.84 0.51 -9.25
CA TYR A 745 18.94 1.25 -10.50
C TYR A 745 17.66 1.09 -11.32
N GLY A 746 16.57 1.58 -10.80
CA GLY A 746 15.25 1.51 -11.43
C GLY A 746 14.24 2.23 -10.55
N LEU A 747 12.99 1.85 -10.69
CA LEU A 747 11.87 2.50 -10.01
C LEU A 747 11.33 1.69 -8.83
N ASP A 748 11.83 0.47 -8.59
CA ASP A 748 11.24 -0.54 -7.67
C ASP A 748 9.77 -0.84 -8.02
N GLU A 749 9.40 -0.56 -9.26
CA GLU A 749 8.05 -0.68 -9.79
C GLU A 749 8.11 -0.94 -11.30
N ASN A 750 7.33 -1.90 -11.78
CA ASN A 750 7.22 -2.20 -13.22
C ASN A 750 5.82 -2.76 -13.51
N PRO A 751 5.16 -2.38 -14.61
CA PRO A 751 3.81 -2.86 -14.91
C PRO A 751 3.72 -4.39 -14.87
N LEU A 752 2.68 -4.94 -14.23
CA LEU A 752 2.43 -6.38 -14.10
C LEU A 752 3.63 -7.18 -13.53
N ARG A 753 4.44 -6.58 -12.66
CA ARG A 753 5.62 -7.22 -12.05
C ARG A 753 5.68 -7.05 -10.52
N ALA A 754 4.52 -6.95 -9.90
CA ALA A 754 4.44 -6.83 -8.45
C ALA A 754 5.04 -8.06 -7.75
N ALA A 755 5.70 -7.84 -6.61
CA ALA A 755 6.34 -8.90 -5.84
C ALA A 755 5.34 -9.90 -5.24
N THR A 756 4.12 -9.46 -4.96
CA THR A 756 3.04 -10.28 -4.39
C THR A 756 1.68 -9.84 -4.92
N VAL A 757 0.62 -10.63 -4.61
CA VAL A 757 -0.77 -10.27 -4.91
C VAL A 757 -1.23 -8.99 -4.20
N PHE A 758 -0.51 -8.49 -3.20
CA PHE A 758 -0.76 -7.22 -2.52
C PHE A 758 -0.21 -6.00 -3.28
N ASN A 759 0.19 -6.16 -4.52
CA ASN A 759 0.83 -5.14 -5.33
C ASN A 759 2.21 -4.71 -4.80
N PHE A 760 2.74 -3.60 -5.26
CA PHE A 760 3.97 -2.97 -4.76
C PHE A 760 3.75 -2.36 -3.37
N PHE A 761 2.55 -1.87 -3.10
CA PHE A 761 2.16 -1.25 -1.84
C PHE A 761 0.67 -1.49 -1.51
N GLU A 762 0.38 -1.71 -0.23
CA GLU A 762 -1.00 -1.87 0.23
C GLU A 762 -1.69 -0.52 0.41
N PRO A 763 -3.01 -0.41 0.13
CA PRO A 763 -3.81 0.81 0.28
C PRO A 763 -3.80 1.40 1.71
N THR A 764 -3.47 0.57 2.68
CA THR A 764 -3.49 0.91 4.11
C THR A 764 -2.10 1.07 4.71
N TYR A 765 -1.04 1.08 3.89
CA TYR A 765 0.32 1.24 4.40
C TYR A 765 0.50 2.59 5.10
N VAL A 766 1.11 2.56 6.27
CA VAL A 766 1.39 3.73 7.12
C VAL A 766 2.88 3.91 7.26
N GLN A 767 3.41 5.00 6.72
CA GLN A 767 4.82 5.33 6.89
C GLN A 767 5.10 5.74 8.35
N PRO A 768 6.04 5.09 9.05
CA PRO A 768 6.43 5.47 10.41
C PRO A 768 6.89 6.94 10.52
N GLY A 769 6.59 7.57 11.63
CA GLY A 769 6.95 8.97 11.88
C GLY A 769 5.75 9.92 11.83
N ALA A 770 5.92 11.09 11.19
CA ALA A 770 4.91 12.15 11.16
C ALA A 770 3.58 11.73 10.50
N ILE A 771 3.65 10.90 9.45
CA ILE A 771 2.46 10.38 8.75
C ILE A 771 1.65 9.47 9.68
N ALA A 772 2.32 8.54 10.37
CA ALA A 772 1.68 7.67 11.34
C ALA A 772 1.08 8.46 12.52
N GLN A 773 1.80 9.46 13.01
CA GLN A 773 1.31 10.32 14.09
C GLN A 773 0.09 11.16 13.71
N ALA A 774 -0.03 11.49 12.42
CA ALA A 774 -1.20 12.19 11.88
C ALA A 774 -2.38 11.23 11.56
N GLY A 775 -2.24 9.92 11.76
CA GLY A 775 -3.25 8.93 11.42
C GLY A 775 -3.49 8.78 9.91
N LEU A 776 -2.46 9.08 9.09
CA LEU A 776 -2.54 9.05 7.63
C LEU A 776 -1.96 7.75 7.08
N VAL A 777 -2.50 7.32 5.94
CA VAL A 777 -1.87 6.30 5.10
C VAL A 777 -1.03 6.95 4.00
N ALA A 778 -0.02 6.25 3.55
CA ALA A 778 0.86 6.69 2.47
C ALA A 778 1.34 5.47 1.67
N PRO A 779 0.47 4.86 0.84
CA PRO A 779 0.72 3.60 0.17
C PRO A 779 2.07 3.54 -0.56
N GLU A 780 2.36 4.52 -1.38
CA GLU A 780 3.53 4.56 -2.26
C GLU A 780 4.86 4.71 -1.48
N PHE A 781 4.80 5.12 -0.21
CA PHE A 781 6.00 5.17 0.64
C PHE A 781 6.54 3.78 0.98
N LYS A 782 5.78 2.71 0.78
CA LYS A 782 6.26 1.35 1.02
C LYS A 782 7.45 0.99 0.14
N ILE A 783 7.45 1.46 -1.11
CA ILE A 783 8.56 1.28 -2.06
C ILE A 783 9.54 2.46 -2.07
N THR A 784 9.38 3.41 -1.13
CA THR A 784 10.29 4.56 -1.00
C THR A 784 11.25 4.30 0.14
N THR A 785 12.33 3.62 -0.14
CA THR A 785 13.40 3.25 0.78
C THR A 785 14.67 4.06 0.49
N ASP A 786 15.66 3.99 1.37
CA ASP A 786 16.97 4.62 1.14
C ASP A 786 17.60 4.14 -0.17
N THR A 787 17.44 2.88 -0.54
CA THR A 787 17.97 2.32 -1.79
C THR A 787 17.20 2.84 -3.00
N THR A 788 15.87 2.76 -2.96
CA THR A 788 15.03 3.08 -4.11
C THR A 788 15.00 4.57 -4.45
N VAL A 789 15.15 5.44 -3.45
CA VAL A 789 15.27 6.89 -3.69
C VAL A 789 16.52 7.20 -4.53
N PHE A 790 17.65 6.59 -4.21
CA PHE A 790 18.87 6.77 -5.01
C PHE A 790 18.81 6.04 -6.34
N GLY A 791 18.28 4.81 -6.36
CA GLY A 791 18.10 4.03 -7.58
C GLY A 791 17.24 4.75 -8.61
N ALA A 792 16.10 5.29 -8.17
CA ALA A 792 15.21 6.09 -9.02
C ALA A 792 15.86 7.41 -9.47
N ALA A 793 16.63 8.07 -8.60
CA ALA A 793 17.34 9.29 -8.98
C ALA A 793 18.39 9.02 -10.07
N ASP A 794 19.20 7.97 -9.92
CA ASP A 794 20.21 7.58 -10.93
C ASP A 794 19.54 7.16 -12.25
N TYR A 795 18.47 6.38 -12.19
CA TYR A 795 17.73 5.96 -13.36
C TYR A 795 17.09 7.16 -14.11
N LEU A 796 16.41 8.06 -13.40
CA LEU A 796 15.81 9.26 -14.00
C LEU A 796 16.87 10.22 -14.53
N HIS A 797 18.03 10.31 -13.88
CA HIS A 797 19.17 11.04 -14.43
C HIS A 797 19.52 10.50 -15.81
N ASP A 798 19.71 9.19 -15.93
CA ASP A 798 20.14 8.59 -17.19
C ASP A 798 19.06 8.71 -18.27
N VAL A 799 17.78 8.59 -17.90
CA VAL A 799 16.66 8.86 -18.83
C VAL A 799 16.71 10.30 -19.36
N ILE A 800 16.95 11.29 -18.50
CA ILE A 800 16.97 12.70 -18.87
C ILE A 800 18.17 13.04 -19.75
N TYR A 801 19.35 12.48 -19.43
CA TYR A 801 20.59 12.85 -20.10
C TYR A 801 20.90 12.00 -21.34
N TYR A 802 20.53 10.73 -21.31
CA TYR A 802 20.92 9.74 -22.33
C TYR A 802 19.72 9.03 -22.98
N GLY A 803 18.53 9.13 -22.38
CA GLY A 803 17.33 8.42 -22.81
C GLY A 803 17.08 7.13 -22.02
N ALA A 804 15.82 6.66 -22.04
CA ALA A 804 15.47 5.38 -21.48
C ALA A 804 15.93 4.25 -22.40
N ALA A 805 16.41 3.15 -21.85
CA ALA A 805 17.12 2.06 -22.51
C ALA A 805 18.55 2.43 -23.02
N PHE A 806 19.26 1.45 -23.57
CA PHE A 806 20.65 1.61 -23.98
C PHE A 806 20.78 2.00 -25.48
N ASP A 807 21.74 2.88 -25.80
CA ASP A 807 22.10 3.15 -27.19
C ASP A 807 22.46 1.83 -27.94
N PRO A 808 21.97 1.58 -29.20
CA PRO A 808 21.23 2.51 -30.06
C PRO A 808 19.70 2.49 -29.89
N TYR A 809 19.16 1.92 -28.84
CA TYR A 809 17.73 1.68 -28.63
C TYR A 809 17.07 2.69 -27.69
N ALA A 810 17.77 3.76 -27.36
CA ALA A 810 17.30 4.73 -26.40
C ALA A 810 16.03 5.46 -26.85
N ILE A 811 15.08 5.58 -25.93
CA ILE A 811 13.91 6.46 -26.05
C ILE A 811 14.36 7.83 -25.56
N VAL A 812 14.53 8.76 -26.48
CA VAL A 812 15.21 10.01 -26.19
C VAL A 812 14.23 11.15 -25.90
N PRO A 813 14.31 11.78 -24.71
CA PRO A 813 13.59 13.02 -24.44
C PRO A 813 13.93 14.11 -25.46
N ASN A 814 12.89 14.78 -25.98
CA ASN A 814 13.05 15.84 -26.99
C ASN A 814 12.89 17.22 -26.34
N TYR A 815 14.00 17.95 -26.22
CA TYR A 815 14.03 19.26 -25.59
C TYR A 815 13.90 20.44 -26.56
N SER A 816 13.71 20.19 -27.86
CA SER A 816 13.78 21.21 -28.92
C SER A 816 12.81 22.39 -28.70
N SER A 817 11.63 22.11 -28.15
CA SER A 817 10.62 23.16 -27.87
C SER A 817 10.98 24.00 -26.64
N LEU A 818 11.90 23.55 -25.80
CA LEU A 818 12.26 24.15 -24.50
C LEU A 818 13.57 24.97 -24.56
N VAL A 819 14.49 24.55 -25.44
CA VAL A 819 15.85 25.15 -25.56
C VAL A 819 15.79 26.65 -25.89
N GLY A 820 14.86 27.08 -26.74
CA GLY A 820 14.72 28.49 -27.16
C GLY A 820 14.00 29.41 -26.18
N LEU A 821 13.47 28.86 -25.07
CA LEU A 821 12.77 29.65 -24.08
C LEU A 821 13.74 30.48 -23.22
N SER A 822 13.35 31.70 -22.83
CA SER A 822 14.05 32.42 -21.77
C SER A 822 13.92 31.67 -20.44
N ASP A 823 14.80 31.91 -19.49
CA ASP A 823 14.80 31.24 -18.17
C ASP A 823 13.45 31.38 -17.46
N SER A 824 12.85 32.59 -17.49
CA SER A 824 11.53 32.81 -16.90
C SER A 824 10.44 31.98 -17.61
N ASN A 825 10.43 31.98 -18.94
CA ASN A 825 9.44 31.25 -19.72
C ASN A 825 9.61 29.74 -19.58
N LEU A 826 10.85 29.26 -19.46
CA LEU A 826 11.16 27.85 -19.21
C LEU A 826 10.63 27.41 -17.83
N LEU A 827 10.86 28.22 -16.78
CA LEU A 827 10.33 27.97 -15.45
C LEU A 827 8.79 28.01 -15.44
N ASP A 828 8.17 28.96 -16.15
CA ASP A 828 6.70 29.03 -16.26
C ASP A 828 6.13 27.81 -16.99
N TYR A 829 6.77 27.38 -18.09
CA TYR A 829 6.39 26.18 -18.83
C TYR A 829 6.45 24.92 -17.93
N LEU A 830 7.60 24.70 -17.29
CA LEU A 830 7.81 23.51 -16.46
C LEU A 830 6.91 23.55 -15.21
N ASN A 831 6.69 24.72 -14.62
CA ASN A 831 5.76 24.88 -13.53
C ASN A 831 4.32 24.49 -13.91
N LEU A 832 3.85 24.88 -15.10
CA LEU A 832 2.52 24.50 -15.58
C LEU A 832 2.46 23.00 -15.92
N VAL A 833 3.37 22.52 -16.75
CA VAL A 833 3.33 21.16 -17.33
C VAL A 833 3.69 20.09 -16.30
N MET A 834 4.78 20.31 -15.54
CA MET A 834 5.26 19.32 -14.56
C MET A 834 4.59 19.44 -13.20
N MET A 835 4.20 20.64 -12.76
CA MET A 835 3.82 20.91 -11.38
C MET A 835 2.43 21.50 -11.24
N ALA A 836 1.65 21.66 -12.31
CA ALA A 836 0.32 22.30 -12.29
C ALA A 836 0.32 23.65 -11.56
N ASN A 837 1.35 24.47 -11.79
CA ASN A 837 1.60 25.75 -11.11
C ASN A 837 1.83 25.62 -9.58
N GLY A 838 2.22 24.42 -9.12
CA GLY A 838 2.48 24.16 -7.70
C GLY A 838 3.89 24.50 -7.21
N MET A 839 4.76 25.03 -8.08
CA MET A 839 6.12 25.44 -7.70
C MET A 839 6.09 26.58 -6.68
N SER A 840 6.66 26.35 -5.51
CA SER A 840 6.75 27.40 -4.48
C SER A 840 7.67 28.56 -4.92
N ALA A 841 7.49 29.72 -4.30
CA ALA A 841 8.38 30.86 -4.53
C ALA A 841 9.84 30.53 -4.16
N GLN A 842 10.05 29.70 -3.14
CA GLN A 842 11.37 29.25 -2.73
C GLN A 842 12.02 28.36 -3.80
N MET A 843 11.32 27.33 -4.28
CA MET A 843 11.81 26.44 -5.33
C MET A 843 12.11 27.25 -6.60
N ARG A 844 11.20 28.14 -7.01
CA ARG A 844 11.41 29.01 -8.18
C ARG A 844 12.66 29.87 -8.03
N SER A 845 12.92 30.43 -6.86
CA SER A 845 14.13 31.23 -6.58
C SER A 845 15.41 30.39 -6.67
N ILE A 846 15.38 29.15 -6.15
CA ILE A 846 16.52 28.23 -6.22
C ILE A 846 16.82 27.88 -7.67
N LEU A 847 15.81 27.50 -8.45
CA LEU A 847 15.96 27.13 -9.85
C LEU A 847 16.40 28.31 -10.73
N ALA A 848 15.88 29.53 -10.46
CA ALA A 848 16.31 30.74 -11.16
C ALA A 848 17.77 31.09 -10.82
N THR A 849 18.20 30.86 -9.58
CA THR A 849 19.62 31.05 -9.19
C THR A 849 20.52 30.04 -9.89
N ALA A 850 20.11 28.78 -9.97
CA ALA A 850 20.84 27.74 -10.69
C ALA A 850 20.97 28.06 -12.18
N LEU A 851 19.89 28.52 -12.82
CA LEU A 851 19.93 28.95 -14.24
C LEU A 851 20.88 30.13 -14.49
N ALA A 852 21.07 31.00 -13.51
CA ALA A 852 22.01 32.15 -13.60
C ALA A 852 23.48 31.72 -13.43
N ASP A 853 23.78 30.52 -12.96
CA ASP A 853 25.14 30.00 -12.83
C ASP A 853 25.68 29.55 -14.20
N PRO A 854 26.79 30.11 -14.68
CA PRO A 854 27.40 29.70 -15.95
C PRO A 854 27.73 28.21 -16.04
N ASN A 855 27.99 27.54 -14.90
CA ASN A 855 28.30 26.12 -14.88
C ASN A 855 27.07 25.23 -14.96
N PHE A 856 25.89 25.80 -14.80
CA PHE A 856 24.59 25.06 -14.91
C PHE A 856 24.22 24.79 -16.38
N SER A 857 24.82 25.48 -17.30
CA SER A 857 24.62 25.37 -18.74
C SER A 857 25.95 25.02 -19.43
N ASP A 858 25.86 24.14 -20.43
CA ASP A 858 27.02 23.89 -21.31
C ASP A 858 26.87 24.73 -22.59
N PRO A 859 27.77 25.64 -22.91
CA PRO A 859 27.72 26.42 -24.16
C PRO A 859 27.77 25.57 -25.42
N SER A 860 28.33 24.35 -25.32
CA SER A 860 28.40 23.40 -26.44
C SER A 860 27.13 22.53 -26.60
N ASP A 861 26.30 22.41 -25.54
CA ASP A 861 25.03 21.68 -25.56
C ASP A 861 23.89 22.53 -24.97
N ALA A 862 23.13 23.16 -25.83
CA ALA A 862 22.02 24.02 -25.46
C ALA A 862 20.91 23.27 -24.67
N THR A 863 20.89 21.90 -24.68
CA THR A 863 19.93 21.10 -23.93
C THR A 863 20.31 20.91 -22.47
N THR A 864 21.59 21.06 -22.11
CA THR A 864 22.12 20.82 -20.75
C THR A 864 21.36 21.60 -19.69
N ARG A 865 21.07 22.86 -19.95
CA ARG A 865 20.29 23.73 -19.07
C ARG A 865 18.89 23.15 -18.77
N VAL A 866 18.22 22.64 -19.79
CA VAL A 866 16.88 22.06 -19.66
C VAL A 866 16.95 20.73 -18.91
N LYS A 867 17.94 19.89 -19.26
CA LYS A 867 18.17 18.60 -18.59
C LYS A 867 18.42 18.77 -17.10
N ASN A 868 19.32 19.67 -16.74
CA ASN A 868 19.65 19.95 -15.35
C ASN A 868 18.40 20.44 -14.58
N LEU A 869 17.57 21.29 -15.18
CA LEU A 869 16.36 21.80 -14.58
C LEU A 869 15.30 20.71 -14.39
N MET A 870 15.10 19.88 -15.43
CA MET A 870 14.19 18.73 -15.37
C MET A 870 14.61 17.77 -14.25
N TYR A 871 15.90 17.47 -14.15
CA TYR A 871 16.41 16.57 -13.11
C TYR A 871 16.16 17.12 -11.70
N LEU A 872 16.41 18.42 -11.48
CA LEU A 872 16.11 19.05 -10.18
C LEU A 872 14.62 19.02 -9.85
N ILE A 873 13.75 19.21 -10.85
CA ILE A 873 12.30 19.12 -10.66
C ILE A 873 11.87 17.69 -10.34
N GLU A 874 12.36 16.69 -11.08
CA GLU A 874 12.04 15.28 -10.87
C GLU A 874 12.36 14.78 -9.46
N LEU A 875 13.40 15.35 -8.83
CA LEU A 875 13.80 14.99 -7.48
C LEU A 875 13.17 15.88 -6.39
N ALA A 876 12.49 16.96 -6.78
CA ALA A 876 11.95 17.91 -5.81
C ALA A 876 10.71 17.34 -5.10
N PRO A 877 10.65 17.42 -3.75
CA PRO A 877 9.48 16.98 -2.99
C PRO A 877 8.15 17.61 -3.46
N GLU A 878 8.21 18.84 -3.97
CA GLU A 878 7.06 19.56 -4.50
C GLU A 878 6.52 18.96 -5.81
N TYR A 879 7.38 18.28 -6.58
CA TYR A 879 6.97 17.55 -7.78
C TYR A 879 6.58 16.10 -7.45
N VAL A 880 7.35 15.43 -6.60
CA VAL A 880 7.11 14.03 -6.23
C VAL A 880 5.78 13.87 -5.48
N GLY A 881 5.36 14.88 -4.72
CA GLY A 881 4.03 14.92 -4.11
C GLY A 881 2.97 15.48 -5.08
N GLN A 882 2.00 14.65 -5.49
CA GLN A 882 0.81 15.09 -6.25
C GLN A 882 -0.20 15.73 -5.30
N ARG A 883 -0.68 16.94 -5.64
CA ARG A 883 -1.70 17.65 -4.86
C ARG A 883 -2.85 18.17 -5.71
#